data_57dcb5894ea3f9d34f827446dd7e6e59
#
_entry.id   57dcb5894ea3f9d34f827446dd7e6e59
#
_cell.length_a   1.000
_cell.length_b   1.000
_cell.length_c   1.000
_cell.angle_alpha   90.00
_cell.angle_beta   90.00
_cell.angle_gamma   90.00
#
_symmetry.space_group_name_H-M   'P 1'
#
loop_
_entity.id
_entity.type
_entity.pdbx_description
1 polymer ?
#
loop_
_entity_poly.entity_id
_entity_poly.type
_entity_poly.pdbx_seq_one_letter_code
_entity_poly.pdbx_strand_id
1 'polypeptide(L)'
;MIKRMIILGIAVLSAIPAFANELNVYPIPAIFTSKNIENSAFKKVLSDNRSVFAKEYLTLFDKYFPNANKEISDKTKYKTFATYVNVPRASIYPVKKSDDLLDIYLPLTMSINFVNMASGETLYSYPITNYFKYETTFTNDQNKRQETITSLCKKNYEQTMEEVIKQASQDFKPFDITTKIIDNYRSLYVLDKGLETGITKGDLLTDENFNQISVIYSDLGYSVAKKILGNPNSNGNFSKFANSRITQLKKPKILFINDFNDEKLYNVFSTALGNSANFSLITTDKTFFDMQQALVSLNMSFKNSNLYNRTMPDYFLKLYFTKPIYAQYKSSKDYYNVDRYGMIACGVIFDKSGRVVYSQCANEELKNEVVGDIRFKDVANYEIIGKNILTKLAEAMQKDIQFKNTKFKITKTANQYLTLADIDGYLKYGNMLTVFKKIKTEKSGKEILVPIWNYKVIATGNGTAECKMSFPYLDGIDYPSKSDIVQMNTITKSANKANMYNYNPDIVAIAGNEVEINNFEQIAFAAMSSTLKAPIVMHPADFSEQIKELNSLGFKDNIEISENTEKLTIKPVYKAVFVSEEARGTALKKEYEITVGIVAKKDGEIVKKDGLRQNITFYVPQGDNNAIVEYELLKAIYPLLQQVASKF
;
A
#
# COMPACT_ATOMS: atom_id res chain seq x y z
N MET A 1 -23.05 39.87 30.07
CA MET A 1 -23.33 38.42 30.12
C MET A 1 -22.44 37.55 29.23
N ILE A 2 -21.61 38.14 28.37
CA ILE A 2 -20.76 37.41 27.36
C ILE A 2 -19.34 37.08 27.89
N LYS A 3 -18.88 37.71 28.98
CA LYS A 3 -17.54 37.46 29.54
C LYS A 3 -17.44 36.25 30.50
N ARG A 4 -18.53 35.58 30.85
CA ARG A 4 -18.51 34.37 31.72
C ARG A 4 -18.62 33.04 30.98
N MET A 5 -18.89 33.02 29.69
CA MET A 5 -18.93 31.78 28.89
C MET A 5 -17.60 31.35 28.27
N ILE A 6 -16.59 32.22 28.27
CA ILE A 6 -15.26 31.89 27.68
C ILE A 6 -14.34 31.18 28.67
N ILE A 7 -14.62 31.24 29.97
CA ILE A 7 -13.78 30.62 31.01
C ILE A 7 -14.17 29.15 31.28
N LEU A 8 -15.38 28.73 30.90
CA LEU A 8 -15.78 27.31 31.05
C LEU A 8 -15.33 26.42 29.87
N GLY A 9 -14.95 26.98 28.74
CA GLY A 9 -14.49 26.22 27.57
C GLY A 9 -13.01 25.80 27.64
N ILE A 10 -12.20 26.39 28.52
CA ILE A 10 -10.76 26.11 28.62
C ILE A 10 -10.43 25.13 29.76
N ALA A 11 -11.34 24.90 30.70
CA ALA A 11 -11.12 24.00 31.82
C ALA A 11 -11.46 22.51 31.56
N VAL A 12 -12.02 22.18 30.38
CA VAL A 12 -12.34 20.77 30.02
C VAL A 12 -11.23 20.12 29.18
N LEU A 13 -10.25 20.89 28.73
CA LEU A 13 -9.11 20.40 27.92
C LEU A 13 -7.87 19.99 28.73
N SER A 14 -7.91 20.08 30.06
CA SER A 14 -6.73 19.80 30.90
C SER A 14 -6.85 18.61 31.84
N ALA A 15 -7.83 17.74 31.66
CA ALA A 15 -7.94 16.50 32.42
C ALA A 15 -8.04 15.27 31.50
N ILE A 16 -7.13 15.16 30.55
CA ILE A 16 -6.72 13.84 30.09
C ILE A 16 -5.74 13.35 31.16
N PRO A 17 -6.08 12.33 31.97
CA PRO A 17 -5.10 11.76 32.86
C PRO A 17 -3.96 11.27 31.93
N ALA A 18 -2.81 11.84 32.10
CA ALA A 18 -1.57 11.26 31.59
C ALA A 18 -1.37 9.95 32.36
N PHE A 19 -2.11 8.91 31.98
CA PHE A 19 -1.63 7.57 32.15
C PHE A 19 -0.44 7.46 31.18
N ALA A 20 0.72 7.79 31.70
CA ALA A 20 1.99 7.37 31.16
C ALA A 20 1.99 5.83 31.32
N ASN A 21 1.25 5.14 30.46
CA ASN A 21 1.48 3.74 30.26
C ASN A 21 2.93 3.63 29.81
N GLU A 22 3.74 2.92 30.58
CA GLU A 22 5.12 2.64 30.21
C GLU A 22 5.10 2.10 28.78
N LEU A 23 5.74 2.82 27.89
CA LEU A 23 5.84 2.43 26.49
C LEU A 23 6.79 1.23 26.41
N ASN A 24 6.25 0.05 26.15
CA ASN A 24 7.07 -1.14 25.97
C ASN A 24 7.57 -1.19 24.53
N VAL A 25 8.85 -0.91 24.33
CA VAL A 25 9.49 -0.92 23.02
C VAL A 25 10.77 -1.71 23.07
N TYR A 26 10.88 -2.69 22.19
CA TYR A 26 12.09 -3.47 22.02
C TYR A 26 12.86 -2.96 20.79
N PRO A 27 13.94 -2.20 20.98
CA PRO A 27 14.78 -1.77 19.89
C PRO A 27 15.62 -2.94 19.40
N ILE A 28 15.44 -3.31 18.15
CA ILE A 28 16.21 -4.40 17.54
C ILE A 28 17.55 -3.85 17.10
N PRO A 29 18.67 -4.33 17.65
CA PRO A 29 20.00 -3.82 17.35
C PRO A 29 20.49 -4.32 15.99
N ALA A 30 19.67 -4.18 14.98
CA ALA A 30 19.96 -4.57 13.61
C ALA A 30 19.50 -3.50 12.65
N ILE A 31 20.33 -3.25 11.66
CA ILE A 31 20.02 -2.36 10.55
C ILE A 31 19.73 -3.23 9.35
N PHE A 32 18.53 -3.08 8.85
CA PHE A 32 18.10 -3.79 7.67
C PHE A 32 18.42 -2.95 6.44
N THR A 33 19.05 -3.57 5.46
CA THR A 33 19.40 -2.92 4.20
C THR A 33 18.72 -3.63 3.07
N SER A 34 18.18 -2.87 2.13
CA SER A 34 17.70 -3.43 0.88
C SER A 34 18.83 -4.20 0.16
N LYS A 35 18.48 -5.31 -0.48
CA LYS A 35 19.41 -6.06 -1.33
C LYS A 35 19.93 -5.23 -2.50
N ASN A 36 19.20 -4.21 -2.89
CA ASN A 36 19.42 -3.37 -4.07
C ASN A 36 20.10 -2.03 -3.76
N ILE A 37 20.87 -1.90 -2.68
CA ILE A 37 21.73 -0.72 -2.51
C ILE A 37 22.70 -0.67 -3.69
N GLU A 38 22.50 0.34 -4.57
CA GLU A 38 23.14 0.41 -5.89
C GLU A 38 24.65 0.65 -5.80
N ASN A 39 25.11 1.27 -4.75
CA ASN A 39 26.53 1.61 -4.64
C ASN A 39 27.26 0.65 -3.73
N SER A 40 28.22 -0.09 -4.31
CA SER A 40 29.06 -1.05 -3.59
C SER A 40 29.84 -0.42 -2.44
N ALA A 41 30.27 0.85 -2.55
CA ALA A 41 31.01 1.55 -1.50
C ALA A 41 30.11 1.83 -0.29
N PHE A 42 28.87 2.29 -0.49
CA PHE A 42 27.94 2.52 0.62
C PHE A 42 27.55 1.20 1.29
N LYS A 43 27.28 0.17 0.49
CA LYS A 43 27.00 -1.18 0.99
C LYS A 43 28.16 -1.72 1.85
N LYS A 44 29.40 -1.48 1.41
CA LYS A 44 30.59 -1.85 2.17
C LYS A 44 30.69 -1.09 3.50
N VAL A 45 30.45 0.22 3.49
CA VAL A 45 30.45 1.03 4.74
C VAL A 45 29.41 0.51 5.73
N LEU A 46 28.21 0.19 5.28
CA LEU A 46 27.15 -0.37 6.13
C LEU A 46 27.53 -1.75 6.66
N SER A 47 28.12 -2.61 5.83
CA SER A 47 28.59 -3.94 6.22
C SER A 47 29.71 -3.88 7.26
N ASP A 48 30.75 -3.08 7.00
CA ASP A 48 31.94 -2.99 7.82
C ASP A 48 31.67 -2.31 9.17
N ASN A 49 30.65 -1.43 9.25
CA ASN A 49 30.29 -0.70 10.48
C ASN A 49 28.98 -1.16 11.11
N ARG A 50 28.48 -2.33 10.73
CA ARG A 50 27.15 -2.81 11.17
C ARG A 50 26.98 -2.84 12.69
N SER A 51 27.99 -3.32 13.43
CA SER A 51 27.98 -3.35 14.90
C SER A 51 28.05 -1.97 15.53
N VAL A 52 28.80 -1.05 14.92
CA VAL A 52 28.91 0.34 15.38
C VAL A 52 27.58 1.04 15.23
N PHE A 53 26.95 0.95 14.05
CA PHE A 53 25.66 1.57 13.79
C PHE A 53 24.52 0.94 14.63
N ALA A 54 24.57 -0.37 14.87
CA ALA A 54 23.62 -1.02 15.76
C ALA A 54 23.73 -0.48 17.19
N LYS A 55 24.94 -0.28 17.70
CA LYS A 55 25.19 0.31 19.02
C LYS A 55 24.74 1.77 19.07
N GLU A 56 25.02 2.53 18.03
CA GLU A 56 24.61 3.92 17.91
C GLU A 56 23.09 4.06 17.86
N TYR A 57 22.41 3.20 17.11
CA TYR A 57 20.96 3.13 17.12
C TYR A 57 20.40 2.95 18.54
N LEU A 58 20.94 2.01 19.33
CA LEU A 58 20.50 1.80 20.70
C LEU A 58 20.77 3.05 21.56
N THR A 59 21.93 3.69 21.41
CA THR A 59 22.29 4.92 22.15
C THR A 59 21.34 6.07 21.82
N LEU A 60 21.04 6.27 20.54
CA LEU A 60 20.10 7.30 20.10
C LEU A 60 18.67 6.97 20.54
N PHE A 61 18.29 5.69 20.48
CA PHE A 61 16.99 5.26 20.97
C PHE A 61 16.85 5.58 22.47
N ASP A 62 17.86 5.30 23.28
CA ASP A 62 17.87 5.63 24.71
C ASP A 62 17.78 7.14 24.98
N LYS A 63 18.42 7.92 24.15
CA LYS A 63 18.38 9.38 24.22
C LYS A 63 16.98 9.95 23.96
N TYR A 64 16.27 9.43 22.96
CA TYR A 64 14.98 9.98 22.51
C TYR A 64 13.76 9.26 23.10
N PHE A 65 13.92 8.04 23.60
CA PHE A 65 12.90 7.26 24.30
C PHE A 65 13.36 6.85 25.71
N PRO A 66 13.70 7.81 26.59
CA PRO A 66 14.32 7.51 27.89
C PRO A 66 13.41 6.72 28.83
N ASN A 67 12.09 6.86 28.66
CA ASN A 67 11.08 6.22 29.50
C ASN A 67 10.52 4.92 28.89
N ALA A 68 11.10 4.44 27.80
CA ALA A 68 10.65 3.20 27.18
C ALA A 68 11.16 2.00 27.98
N ASN A 69 10.25 1.11 28.35
CA ASN A 69 10.59 -0.19 28.88
C ASN A 69 11.07 -1.11 27.75
N LYS A 70 12.31 -1.53 27.80
CA LYS A 70 13.00 -2.32 26.78
C LYS A 70 13.04 -3.83 27.12
N GLU A 71 12.54 -4.19 28.27
CA GLU A 71 12.48 -5.60 28.67
C GLU A 71 11.22 -6.26 28.15
N ILE A 72 11.41 -7.39 27.48
CA ILE A 72 10.29 -8.24 27.06
C ILE A 72 10.06 -9.26 28.17
N SER A 73 8.96 -9.10 28.88
CA SER A 73 8.46 -10.10 29.82
C SER A 73 7.25 -10.83 29.24
N ASP A 74 6.94 -12.00 29.77
CA ASP A 74 5.74 -12.75 29.37
C ASP A 74 4.45 -11.94 29.60
N LYS A 75 4.46 -11.02 30.57
CA LYS A 75 3.31 -10.16 30.88
C LYS A 75 3.16 -8.95 29.95
N THR A 76 4.24 -8.51 29.31
CA THR A 76 4.23 -7.28 28.49
C THR A 76 4.33 -7.52 27.00
N LYS A 77 4.66 -8.74 26.57
CA LYS A 77 4.85 -9.08 25.14
C LYS A 77 3.71 -8.60 24.23
N TYR A 78 2.46 -8.79 24.64
CA TYR A 78 1.31 -8.40 23.81
C TYR A 78 1.14 -6.88 23.67
N LYS A 79 1.79 -6.10 24.56
CA LYS A 79 1.85 -4.64 24.54
C LYS A 79 3.17 -4.08 24.03
N THR A 80 4.08 -4.94 23.60
CA THR A 80 5.42 -4.54 23.16
C THR A 80 5.44 -4.23 21.67
N PHE A 81 6.14 -3.17 21.33
CA PHE A 81 6.47 -2.81 19.96
C PHE A 81 7.91 -3.19 19.66
N ALA A 82 8.13 -3.90 18.58
CA ALA A 82 9.45 -4.01 18.01
C ALA A 82 9.74 -2.75 17.19
N THR A 83 10.91 -2.14 17.36
CA THR A 83 11.35 -1.04 16.52
C THR A 83 12.69 -1.34 15.88
N TYR A 84 12.82 -0.97 14.63
CA TYR A 84 14.03 -1.18 13.85
C TYR A 84 14.19 -0.10 12.78
N VAL A 85 15.43 0.10 12.38
CA VAL A 85 15.79 1.02 11.30
C VAL A 85 16.02 0.24 10.02
N ASN A 86 15.41 0.69 8.94
CA ASN A 86 15.61 0.16 7.60
C ASN A 86 16.26 1.23 6.72
N VAL A 87 17.23 0.81 5.89
CA VAL A 87 17.88 1.62 4.87
C VAL A 87 17.44 1.12 3.50
N PRO A 88 16.29 1.58 3.01
CA PRO A 88 15.78 1.16 1.70
C PRO A 88 16.65 1.68 0.57
N ARG A 89 17.34 2.81 0.77
CA ARG A 89 18.15 3.42 -0.27
C ARG A 89 19.38 4.10 0.25
N ALA A 90 20.50 3.88 -0.43
CA ALA A 90 21.74 4.60 -0.28
C ALA A 90 22.50 4.61 -1.60
N SER A 91 22.95 5.78 -2.03
CA SER A 91 23.66 5.94 -3.30
C SER A 91 24.76 6.98 -3.15
N ILE A 92 25.77 6.89 -3.99
CA ILE A 92 26.88 7.85 -4.06
C ILE A 92 27.08 8.22 -5.53
N TYR A 93 27.04 9.51 -5.81
CA TYR A 93 27.19 10.03 -7.15
C TYR A 93 28.26 11.12 -7.18
N PRO A 94 29.47 10.81 -7.65
CA PRO A 94 30.48 11.82 -7.90
C PRO A 94 30.16 12.53 -9.21
N VAL A 95 30.17 13.85 -9.16
CA VAL A 95 29.88 14.72 -10.30
C VAL A 95 31.02 15.70 -10.48
N LYS A 96 31.74 15.62 -11.60
CA LYS A 96 32.85 16.53 -11.91
C LYS A 96 32.30 17.90 -12.32
N LYS A 97 32.60 18.94 -11.54
CA LYS A 97 32.21 20.33 -11.80
C LYS A 97 33.21 21.06 -12.72
N SER A 98 34.47 20.83 -12.48
CA SER A 98 35.60 21.33 -13.27
C SER A 98 36.74 20.31 -13.22
N ASP A 99 37.88 20.64 -13.80
CA ASP A 99 39.03 19.74 -13.74
C ASP A 99 39.49 19.49 -12.29
N ASP A 100 39.28 20.47 -11.40
CA ASP A 100 39.76 20.43 -10.01
C ASP A 100 38.66 20.23 -8.98
N LEU A 101 37.38 20.31 -9.37
CA LEU A 101 36.25 20.25 -8.43
C LEU A 101 35.31 19.08 -8.70
N LEU A 102 34.98 18.39 -7.62
CA LEU A 102 34.08 17.26 -7.59
C LEU A 102 32.95 17.51 -6.57
N ASP A 103 31.72 17.41 -7.01
CA ASP A 103 30.56 17.30 -6.11
C ASP A 103 30.26 15.82 -5.86
N ILE A 104 30.16 15.46 -4.61
CA ILE A 104 29.71 14.11 -4.20
C ILE A 104 28.30 14.24 -3.62
N TYR A 105 27.34 13.62 -4.25
CA TYR A 105 25.97 13.51 -3.75
C TYR A 105 25.77 12.17 -3.07
N LEU A 106 25.21 12.20 -1.87
CA LEU A 106 25.02 11.05 -0.99
C LEU A 106 23.55 10.99 -0.56
N PRO A 107 22.62 10.62 -1.45
CA PRO A 107 21.24 10.42 -1.03
C PRO A 107 21.14 9.15 -0.19
N LEU A 108 20.54 9.31 0.98
CA LEU A 108 20.25 8.25 1.93
C LEU A 108 18.81 8.33 2.38
N THR A 109 18.05 7.27 2.12
CA THR A 109 16.73 7.10 2.70
C THR A 109 16.82 6.12 3.86
N MET A 110 16.28 6.52 4.99
CA MET A 110 16.20 5.70 6.19
C MET A 110 14.78 5.77 6.75
N SER A 111 14.26 4.67 7.26
CA SER A 111 12.98 4.63 7.94
C SER A 111 13.08 3.93 9.28
N ILE A 112 12.32 4.41 10.25
CA ILE A 112 12.10 3.72 11.51
C ILE A 112 10.68 3.18 11.53
N ASN A 113 10.52 1.94 12.01
CA ASN A 113 9.23 1.26 12.05
C ASN A 113 8.94 0.80 13.48
N PHE A 114 7.67 0.95 13.90
CA PHE A 114 7.16 0.45 15.16
C PHE A 114 6.06 -0.56 14.88
N VAL A 115 6.30 -1.80 15.21
CA VAL A 115 5.43 -2.93 14.88
C VAL A 115 4.98 -3.61 16.16
N ASN A 116 3.67 -3.77 16.35
CA ASN A 116 3.15 -4.52 17.48
C ASN A 116 3.55 -5.99 17.39
N MET A 117 4.24 -6.51 18.41
CA MET A 117 4.78 -7.86 18.39
C MET A 117 3.71 -8.96 18.39
N ALA A 118 2.56 -8.69 18.98
CA ALA A 118 1.47 -9.67 19.05
C ALA A 118 0.67 -9.74 17.74
N SER A 119 0.36 -8.59 17.13
CA SER A 119 -0.47 -8.53 15.92
C SER A 119 0.34 -8.52 14.61
N GLY A 120 1.61 -8.13 14.67
CA GLY A 120 2.42 -7.86 13.48
C GLY A 120 1.99 -6.60 12.72
N GLU A 121 1.17 -5.76 13.32
CA GLU A 121 0.70 -4.52 12.71
C GLU A 121 1.73 -3.41 12.88
N THR A 122 2.11 -2.76 11.78
CA THR A 122 2.94 -1.55 11.81
C THR A 122 2.07 -0.36 12.19
N LEU A 123 2.27 0.15 13.40
CA LEU A 123 1.51 1.29 13.92
C LEU A 123 2.11 2.64 13.54
N TYR A 124 3.39 2.67 13.25
CA TYR A 124 4.10 3.87 12.86
C TYR A 124 5.27 3.50 11.95
N SER A 125 5.42 4.26 10.90
CA SER A 125 6.57 4.22 10.01
C SER A 125 6.90 5.64 9.59
N TYR A 126 8.17 6.02 9.64
CA TYR A 126 8.60 7.35 9.24
C TYR A 126 9.89 7.27 8.41
N PRO A 127 9.88 7.69 7.15
CA PRO A 127 11.07 7.78 6.33
C PRO A 127 11.61 9.18 6.32
N ILE A 128 12.91 9.29 6.26
CA ILE A 128 13.63 10.51 5.90
C ILE A 128 14.53 10.19 4.70
N THR A 129 14.59 11.12 3.77
CA THR A 129 15.61 11.10 2.71
C THR A 129 16.47 12.34 2.86
N ASN A 130 17.72 12.14 3.21
CA ASN A 130 18.71 13.20 3.29
C ASN A 130 19.57 13.19 2.02
N TYR A 131 19.76 14.37 1.47
CA TYR A 131 20.60 14.62 0.31
C TYR A 131 21.86 15.38 0.77
N PHE A 132 22.89 14.63 1.13
CA PHE A 132 24.16 15.26 1.41
C PHE A 132 24.84 15.58 0.11
N LYS A 133 25.26 16.84 -0.01
CA LYS A 133 26.12 17.30 -1.08
C LYS A 133 27.44 17.74 -0.45
N TYR A 134 28.53 17.24 -0.97
CA TYR A 134 29.85 17.59 -0.53
C TYR A 134 30.72 17.99 -1.72
N GLU A 135 31.26 19.18 -1.69
CA GLU A 135 32.21 19.66 -2.68
C GLU A 135 33.64 19.37 -2.22
N THR A 136 34.42 18.76 -3.06
CA THR A 136 35.82 18.42 -2.78
C THR A 136 36.69 18.62 -4.02
N THR A 137 37.99 18.78 -3.82
CA THR A 137 38.94 18.80 -4.91
C THR A 137 39.10 17.41 -5.52
N PHE A 138 39.17 17.39 -6.84
CA PHE A 138 39.45 16.15 -7.55
C PHE A 138 40.88 15.68 -7.22
N THR A 139 41.02 14.49 -6.71
CA THR A 139 42.34 13.86 -6.48
C THR A 139 42.45 12.54 -7.24
N ASN A 140 43.60 12.30 -7.81
CA ASN A 140 43.91 11.03 -8.48
C ASN A 140 44.26 9.91 -7.51
N ASP A 141 44.49 10.23 -6.21
CA ASP A 141 44.75 9.24 -5.18
C ASP A 141 43.43 8.51 -4.84
N GLN A 142 43.39 7.26 -5.24
CA GLN A 142 42.24 6.40 -5.11
C GLN A 142 41.92 6.06 -3.64
N ASN A 143 42.93 5.92 -2.81
CA ASN A 143 42.79 5.61 -1.39
C ASN A 143 42.19 6.80 -0.65
N LYS A 144 42.71 7.99 -0.89
CA LYS A 144 42.22 9.23 -0.29
C LYS A 144 40.78 9.54 -0.67
N ARG A 145 40.39 9.27 -1.93
CA ARG A 145 38.99 9.38 -2.36
C ARG A 145 38.10 8.41 -1.61
N GLN A 146 38.55 7.14 -1.50
CA GLN A 146 37.76 6.11 -0.80
C GLN A 146 37.58 6.43 0.68
N GLU A 147 38.62 6.92 1.36
CA GLU A 147 38.55 7.36 2.76
C GLU A 147 37.57 8.52 2.94
N THR A 148 37.63 9.51 2.07
CA THR A 148 36.68 10.65 2.10
C THR A 148 35.24 10.17 1.92
N ILE A 149 34.97 9.35 0.90
CA ILE A 149 33.65 8.79 0.65
C ILE A 149 33.15 7.98 1.85
N THR A 150 34.01 7.15 2.43
CA THR A 150 33.66 6.33 3.61
C THR A 150 33.28 7.20 4.79
N SER A 151 34.05 8.23 5.08
CA SER A 151 33.77 9.19 6.16
C SER A 151 32.46 9.94 5.95
N LEU A 152 32.19 10.39 4.74
CA LEU A 152 30.95 11.09 4.39
C LEU A 152 29.72 10.18 4.49
N CYS A 153 29.83 8.93 4.01
CA CYS A 153 28.77 7.95 4.14
C CYS A 153 28.42 7.68 5.61
N LYS A 154 29.46 7.53 6.44
CA LYS A 154 29.27 7.31 7.87
C LYS A 154 28.57 8.50 8.53
N LYS A 155 29.02 9.71 8.29
CA LYS A 155 28.42 10.94 8.83
C LYS A 155 26.95 11.10 8.37
N ASN A 156 26.67 10.86 7.09
CA ASN A 156 25.30 10.92 6.56
C ASN A 156 24.41 9.90 7.26
N TYR A 157 24.92 8.69 7.46
CA TYR A 157 24.20 7.63 8.14
C TYR A 157 23.84 8.04 9.59
N GLU A 158 24.82 8.48 10.36
CA GLU A 158 24.65 8.91 11.76
C GLU A 158 23.62 10.02 11.89
N GLN A 159 23.72 11.06 11.07
CA GLN A 159 22.80 12.20 11.10
C GLN A 159 21.38 11.82 10.70
N THR A 160 21.23 11.00 9.65
CA THR A 160 19.90 10.56 9.20
C THR A 160 19.24 9.64 10.22
N MET A 161 20.01 8.79 10.88
CA MET A 161 19.53 7.91 11.94
C MET A 161 19.04 8.71 13.15
N GLU A 162 19.82 9.71 13.59
CA GLU A 162 19.40 10.58 14.68
C GLU A 162 18.11 11.34 14.36
N GLU A 163 18.00 11.87 13.16
CA GLU A 163 16.83 12.63 12.73
C GLU A 163 15.57 11.77 12.68
N VAL A 164 15.66 10.56 12.12
CA VAL A 164 14.51 9.65 12.02
C VAL A 164 14.03 9.18 13.39
N ILE A 165 14.94 8.90 14.33
CA ILE A 165 14.59 8.50 15.70
C ILE A 165 14.00 9.68 16.48
N LYS A 166 14.59 10.87 16.37
CA LYS A 166 14.08 12.08 16.98
C LYS A 166 12.66 12.39 16.54
N GLN A 167 12.40 12.35 15.24
CA GLN A 167 11.05 12.60 14.71
C GLN A 167 10.06 11.53 15.21
N ALA A 168 10.47 10.27 15.22
CA ALA A 168 9.63 9.19 15.74
C ALA A 168 9.27 9.41 17.22
N SER A 169 10.18 9.91 18.04
CA SER A 169 9.90 10.18 19.45
C SER A 169 8.84 11.27 19.67
N GLN A 170 8.71 12.17 18.72
CA GLN A 170 7.69 13.22 18.74
C GLN A 170 6.32 12.70 18.28
N ASP A 171 6.32 11.80 17.31
CA ASP A 171 5.14 11.39 16.57
C ASP A 171 4.52 10.06 17.04
N PHE A 172 5.32 9.17 17.59
CA PHE A 172 4.84 7.87 18.06
C PHE A 172 4.28 7.99 19.47
N LYS A 173 2.96 8.06 19.58
CA LYS A 173 2.21 8.17 20.83
C LYS A 173 1.12 7.10 20.85
N PRO A 174 1.49 5.82 20.99
CA PRO A 174 0.51 4.74 20.99
C PRO A 174 -0.36 4.80 22.23
N PHE A 175 -1.63 4.46 22.06
CA PHE A 175 -2.60 4.28 23.12
C PHE A 175 -3.31 2.94 23.00
N ASP A 176 -3.71 2.41 24.14
CA ASP A 176 -4.37 1.12 24.28
C ASP A 176 -5.88 1.26 24.11
N ILE A 177 -6.46 0.46 23.21
CA ILE A 177 -7.91 0.32 23.07
C ILE A 177 -8.29 -1.03 23.68
N THR A 178 -8.84 -0.99 24.88
CA THR A 178 -9.23 -2.18 25.64
C THR A 178 -10.73 -2.44 25.51
N THR A 179 -11.12 -3.69 25.34
CA THR A 179 -12.50 -4.18 25.28
C THR A 179 -12.66 -5.46 26.11
N LYS A 180 -13.90 -5.78 26.48
CA LYS A 180 -14.22 -6.99 27.25
C LYS A 180 -15.17 -7.88 26.45
N ILE A 181 -15.03 -9.19 26.64
CA ILE A 181 -16.05 -10.13 26.21
C ILE A 181 -17.25 -10.00 27.14
N ILE A 182 -18.38 -9.56 26.62
CA ILE A 182 -19.63 -9.41 27.39
C ILE A 182 -20.57 -10.58 27.21
N ASP A 183 -20.46 -11.28 26.08
CA ASP A 183 -21.34 -12.39 25.74
C ASP A 183 -20.73 -13.30 24.71
N ASN A 184 -21.33 -14.45 24.48
CA ASN A 184 -20.95 -15.41 23.48
C ASN A 184 -22.17 -15.79 22.62
N TYR A 185 -21.89 -16.12 21.37
CA TYR A 185 -22.83 -16.82 20.51
C TYR A 185 -22.10 -17.97 19.84
N ARG A 186 -22.35 -19.19 20.34
CA ARG A 186 -21.59 -20.40 19.92
C ARG A 186 -20.08 -20.16 20.10
N SER A 187 -19.29 -20.27 19.03
CA SER A 187 -17.84 -20.03 19.04
C SER A 187 -17.45 -18.57 18.82
N LEU A 188 -18.39 -17.64 18.73
CA LEU A 188 -18.12 -16.21 18.60
C LEU A 188 -18.22 -15.49 19.95
N TYR A 189 -17.38 -14.47 20.09
CA TYR A 189 -17.35 -13.57 21.24
C TYR A 189 -17.98 -12.24 20.88
N VAL A 190 -18.80 -11.72 21.77
CA VAL A 190 -19.38 -10.38 21.69
C VAL A 190 -18.61 -9.45 22.61
N LEU A 191 -18.12 -8.36 22.06
CA LEU A 191 -17.30 -7.38 22.76
C LEU A 191 -18.13 -6.14 23.09
N ASP A 192 -17.82 -5.50 24.23
CA ASP A 192 -18.52 -4.31 24.73
C ASP A 192 -18.21 -3.02 23.97
N LYS A 193 -17.25 -3.06 23.03
CA LYS A 193 -16.82 -1.90 22.25
C LYS A 193 -16.80 -2.20 20.76
N GLY A 194 -17.00 -1.15 19.95
CA GLY A 194 -17.05 -1.23 18.51
C GLY A 194 -16.38 -0.04 17.83
N LEU A 195 -16.98 0.40 16.73
CA LEU A 195 -16.45 1.46 15.87
C LEU A 195 -16.21 2.78 16.61
N GLU A 196 -17.08 3.15 17.56
CA GLU A 196 -16.94 4.40 18.33
C GLU A 196 -15.64 4.48 19.13
N THR A 197 -15.11 3.32 19.52
CA THR A 197 -13.85 3.22 20.25
C THR A 197 -12.66 2.87 19.37
N GLY A 198 -12.89 2.74 18.06
CA GLY A 198 -11.85 2.41 17.09
C GLY A 198 -11.61 0.91 16.88
N ILE A 199 -12.47 0.03 17.41
CA ILE A 199 -12.40 -1.40 17.10
C ILE A 199 -13.08 -1.66 15.75
N THR A 200 -12.34 -2.28 14.82
CA THR A 200 -12.77 -2.47 13.45
C THR A 200 -12.66 -3.94 13.03
N LYS A 201 -13.42 -4.32 12.00
CA LYS A 201 -13.29 -5.65 11.39
C LYS A 201 -11.83 -5.91 10.96
N GLY A 202 -11.33 -7.10 11.26
CA GLY A 202 -9.96 -7.52 10.96
C GLY A 202 -8.95 -7.17 12.05
N ASP A 203 -9.34 -6.45 13.11
CA ASP A 203 -8.46 -6.22 14.25
C ASP A 203 -8.14 -7.54 14.96
N LEU A 204 -6.88 -7.69 15.32
CA LEU A 204 -6.41 -8.73 16.21
C LEU A 204 -6.29 -8.15 17.61
N LEU A 205 -7.06 -8.69 18.54
CA LEU A 205 -7.07 -8.27 19.93
C LEU A 205 -6.40 -9.35 20.77
N THR A 206 -5.56 -8.95 21.71
CA THR A 206 -4.76 -9.85 22.52
C THR A 206 -4.98 -9.55 24.00
N ASP A 207 -5.09 -10.56 24.86
CA ASP A 207 -5.11 -10.43 26.31
C ASP A 207 -3.71 -10.65 26.93
N GLU A 208 -3.61 -10.47 28.23
CA GLU A 208 -2.35 -10.63 28.98
C GLU A 208 -1.79 -12.07 28.97
N ASN A 209 -2.63 -13.06 28.68
CA ASN A 209 -2.24 -14.47 28.56
C ASN A 209 -1.97 -14.89 27.11
N PHE A 210 -1.87 -13.93 26.18
CA PHE A 210 -1.69 -14.18 24.74
C PHE A 210 -2.85 -14.92 24.08
N ASN A 211 -4.01 -14.98 24.68
CA ASN A 211 -5.17 -15.39 23.94
C ASN A 211 -5.49 -14.33 22.89
N GLN A 212 -5.81 -14.76 21.68
CA GLN A 212 -6.06 -13.88 20.55
C GLN A 212 -7.44 -14.13 19.97
N ILE A 213 -8.12 -13.02 19.69
CA ILE A 213 -9.38 -13.00 18.98
C ILE A 213 -9.30 -12.03 17.81
N SER A 214 -9.92 -12.40 16.69
CA SER A 214 -10.00 -11.53 15.51
C SER A 214 -11.41 -11.01 15.35
N VAL A 215 -11.54 -9.70 15.21
CA VAL A 215 -12.82 -9.03 14.99
C VAL A 215 -13.31 -9.33 13.58
N ILE A 216 -14.45 -10.00 13.47
CA ILE A 216 -15.08 -10.36 12.19
C ILE A 216 -16.18 -9.37 11.79
N TYR A 217 -16.72 -8.64 12.76
CA TYR A 217 -17.71 -7.59 12.56
C TYR A 217 -17.61 -6.54 13.67
N SER A 218 -17.87 -5.29 13.31
CA SER A 218 -17.94 -4.19 14.26
C SER A 218 -19.11 -3.28 13.94
N ASP A 219 -19.94 -3.03 14.93
CA ASP A 219 -20.99 -2.00 14.93
C ASP A 219 -20.54 -0.80 15.79
N LEU A 220 -21.35 0.22 15.92
CA LEU A 220 -21.01 1.43 16.69
C LEU A 220 -20.56 1.10 18.11
N GLY A 221 -21.38 0.40 18.86
CA GLY A 221 -21.16 0.17 20.29
C GLY A 221 -20.77 -1.27 20.68
N TYR A 222 -20.54 -2.18 19.72
CA TYR A 222 -20.10 -3.54 19.99
C TYR A 222 -19.34 -4.13 18.80
N SER A 223 -18.61 -5.22 19.05
CA SER A 223 -17.95 -5.99 18.00
C SER A 223 -18.18 -7.48 18.21
N VAL A 224 -18.04 -8.25 17.14
CA VAL A 224 -18.07 -9.71 17.16
C VAL A 224 -16.72 -10.24 16.70
N ALA A 225 -16.15 -11.15 17.47
CA ALA A 225 -14.85 -11.72 17.22
C ALA A 225 -14.87 -13.25 17.23
N LYS A 226 -13.93 -13.85 16.55
CA LYS A 226 -13.66 -15.30 16.58
C LYS A 226 -12.33 -15.58 17.27
N LYS A 227 -12.23 -16.74 17.90
CA LYS A 227 -10.98 -17.23 18.48
C LYS A 227 -9.93 -17.45 17.38
N ILE A 228 -8.71 -16.99 17.64
CA ILE A 228 -7.52 -17.27 16.83
C ILE A 228 -6.56 -18.16 17.61
N LEU A 229 -6.25 -17.80 18.86
CA LEU A 229 -5.26 -18.48 19.68
C LEU A 229 -5.71 -18.55 21.14
N GLY A 230 -5.26 -19.60 21.83
CA GLY A 230 -5.48 -19.77 23.27
C GLY A 230 -6.92 -20.12 23.66
N ASN A 231 -7.29 -19.82 24.88
CA ASN A 231 -8.63 -19.99 25.41
C ASN A 231 -9.13 -18.68 26.02
N PRO A 232 -9.72 -17.79 25.20
CA PRO A 232 -10.25 -16.51 25.66
C PRO A 232 -11.26 -16.70 26.78
N ASN A 233 -11.02 -16.02 27.90
CA ASN A 233 -11.95 -16.06 29.03
C ASN A 233 -13.08 -15.06 28.80
N SER A 234 -14.30 -15.44 29.16
CA SER A 234 -15.51 -14.61 29.05
C SER A 234 -15.49 -13.31 29.88
N ASN A 235 -14.48 -13.10 30.71
CA ASN A 235 -14.29 -11.88 31.50
C ASN A 235 -12.93 -11.21 31.22
N GLY A 236 -12.18 -11.70 30.22
CA GLY A 236 -10.86 -11.17 29.88
C GLY A 236 -10.93 -9.79 29.22
N ASN A 237 -9.95 -8.96 29.52
CA ASN A 237 -9.71 -7.73 28.80
C ASN A 237 -8.84 -8.03 27.57
N PHE A 238 -9.29 -7.59 26.42
CA PHE A 238 -8.56 -7.70 25.17
C PHE A 238 -8.15 -6.31 24.69
N SER A 239 -6.97 -6.20 24.15
CA SER A 239 -6.40 -4.92 23.75
C SER A 239 -5.88 -4.96 22.32
N LYS A 240 -5.93 -3.82 21.67
CA LYS A 240 -5.11 -3.44 20.53
C LYS A 240 -4.54 -2.06 20.75
N PHE A 241 -3.55 -1.69 19.93
CA PHE A 241 -2.96 -0.36 19.96
C PHE A 241 -3.34 0.46 18.73
N ALA A 242 -3.42 1.76 18.91
CA ALA A 242 -3.51 2.74 17.85
C ALA A 242 -2.54 3.89 18.13
N ASN A 243 -2.05 4.56 17.10
CA ASN A 243 -1.27 5.77 17.27
C ASN A 243 -2.22 6.98 17.40
N SER A 244 -1.95 7.88 18.36
CA SER A 244 -2.82 9.01 18.73
C SER A 244 -3.19 9.96 17.59
N ARG A 245 -2.45 9.98 16.50
CA ARG A 245 -2.78 10.79 15.32
C ARG A 245 -3.93 10.25 14.48
N ILE A 246 -4.42 9.05 14.77
CA ILE A 246 -5.38 8.37 13.90
C ILE A 246 -6.62 8.02 14.69
N THR A 247 -7.47 9.02 14.92
CA THR A 247 -8.82 8.85 15.43
C THR A 247 -9.78 8.64 14.28
N GLN A 248 -9.84 7.45 13.65
CA GLN A 248 -10.86 7.20 12.65
C GLN A 248 -11.50 5.81 12.72
N LEU A 249 -12.80 5.86 12.61
CA LEU A 249 -13.83 4.89 12.94
C LEU A 249 -13.93 3.66 12.03
N LYS A 250 -13.21 3.58 10.93
CA LYS A 250 -13.24 2.42 10.01
C LYS A 250 -12.01 2.40 9.14
N LYS A 251 -11.05 1.54 9.46
CA LYS A 251 -9.89 1.33 8.60
C LYS A 251 -9.90 -0.09 8.07
N PRO A 252 -10.30 -0.32 6.83
CA PRO A 252 -10.08 -1.61 6.20
C PRO A 252 -8.59 -1.88 6.10
N LYS A 253 -8.24 -3.14 6.23
CA LYS A 253 -6.85 -3.58 6.08
C LYS A 253 -6.54 -3.80 4.62
N ILE A 254 -5.52 -3.11 4.15
CA ILE A 254 -5.00 -3.26 2.78
C ILE A 254 -3.62 -3.89 2.87
N LEU A 255 -3.42 -4.98 2.15
CA LEU A 255 -2.12 -5.58 2.00
C LEU A 255 -1.42 -4.97 0.79
N PHE A 256 -0.23 -4.42 1.01
CA PHE A 256 0.60 -3.93 -0.08
C PHE A 256 1.47 -5.07 -0.61
N ILE A 257 1.24 -5.41 -1.88
CA ILE A 257 1.97 -6.48 -2.57
C ILE A 257 3.24 -5.90 -3.17
N ASN A 258 4.37 -6.46 -2.78
CA ASN A 258 5.67 -6.08 -3.33
C ASN A 258 6.08 -7.05 -4.45
N ASP A 259 5.67 -6.75 -5.68
CA ASP A 259 6.08 -7.48 -6.88
C ASP A 259 7.35 -6.90 -7.52
N PHE A 260 7.97 -5.90 -6.91
CA PHE A 260 8.95 -5.08 -7.59
C PHE A 260 10.38 -5.43 -7.22
N ASN A 261 11.22 -5.39 -8.23
CA ASN A 261 12.67 -5.35 -8.07
C ASN A 261 13.19 -3.99 -7.53
N ASP A 262 12.32 -2.98 -7.37
CA ASP A 262 12.67 -1.68 -6.82
C ASP A 262 12.09 -1.47 -5.41
N GLU A 263 12.74 -2.07 -4.43
CA GLU A 263 12.40 -1.92 -3.02
C GLU A 263 12.39 -0.47 -2.52
N LYS A 264 13.08 0.43 -3.22
CA LYS A 264 13.19 1.84 -2.85
C LYS A 264 11.87 2.58 -3.03
N LEU A 265 11.31 2.46 -4.22
CA LEU A 265 10.04 3.08 -4.56
C LEU A 265 8.90 2.45 -3.75
N TYR A 266 8.98 1.14 -3.52
CA TYR A 266 8.07 0.44 -2.62
C TYR A 266 8.07 1.05 -1.22
N ASN A 267 9.24 1.24 -0.62
CA ASN A 267 9.35 1.77 0.74
C ASN A 267 8.88 3.23 0.85
N VAL A 268 9.16 4.06 -0.15
CA VAL A 268 8.65 5.44 -0.18
C VAL A 268 7.12 5.45 -0.19
N PHE A 269 6.52 4.62 -1.04
CA PHE A 269 5.06 4.57 -1.17
C PHE A 269 4.39 3.93 0.05
N SER A 270 4.90 2.81 0.54
CA SER A 270 4.37 2.14 1.74
C SER A 270 4.42 3.03 2.97
N THR A 271 5.43 3.88 3.07
CA THR A 271 5.52 4.83 4.17
C THR A 271 4.56 6.00 4.01
N ALA A 272 4.42 6.56 2.82
CA ALA A 272 3.42 7.60 2.56
C ALA A 272 2.00 7.10 2.87
N LEU A 273 1.71 5.82 2.57
CA LEU A 273 0.44 5.18 2.87
C LEU A 273 0.30 4.72 4.32
N GLY A 274 1.38 4.35 4.99
CA GLY A 274 1.35 3.78 6.35
C GLY A 274 0.75 4.72 7.40
N ASN A 275 0.76 6.03 7.13
CA ASN A 275 0.14 7.05 7.95
C ASN A 275 -1.29 7.41 7.49
N SER A 276 -1.93 6.57 6.67
CA SER A 276 -3.27 6.83 6.16
C SER A 276 -4.31 6.93 7.26
N ALA A 277 -5.19 7.91 7.13
CA ALA A 277 -6.36 8.05 8.00
C ALA A 277 -7.47 7.06 7.63
N ASN A 278 -7.54 6.60 6.38
CA ASN A 278 -8.69 5.88 5.83
C ASN A 278 -8.52 4.36 5.80
N PHE A 279 -7.28 3.86 5.86
CA PHE A 279 -7.01 2.42 5.86
C PHE A 279 -5.74 2.07 6.65
N SER A 280 -5.64 0.82 7.06
CA SER A 280 -4.47 0.24 7.72
C SER A 280 -3.67 -0.55 6.71
N LEU A 281 -2.39 -0.21 6.54
CA LEU A 281 -1.51 -0.93 5.63
C LEU A 281 -0.90 -2.13 6.35
N ILE A 282 -1.01 -3.31 5.73
CA ILE A 282 -0.32 -4.52 6.17
C ILE A 282 0.89 -4.71 5.26
N THR A 283 2.06 -4.88 5.85
CA THR A 283 3.28 -5.17 5.10
C THR A 283 3.50 -6.68 4.96
N THR A 284 4.08 -7.08 3.82
CA THR A 284 4.63 -8.41 3.58
C THR A 284 6.15 -8.44 3.73
N ASP A 285 6.72 -7.48 4.44
CA ASP A 285 8.16 -7.43 4.64
C ASP A 285 8.66 -8.74 5.27
N LYS A 286 9.32 -9.56 4.46
CA LYS A 286 9.88 -10.84 4.86
C LYS A 286 10.87 -10.69 6.02
N THR A 287 11.62 -9.60 6.04
CA THR A 287 12.59 -9.31 7.10
C THR A 287 11.90 -9.20 8.46
N PHE A 288 10.71 -8.58 8.47
CA PHE A 288 9.92 -8.49 9.69
C PHE A 288 9.44 -9.87 10.16
N PHE A 289 9.01 -10.73 9.23
CA PHE A 289 8.59 -12.10 9.57
C PHE A 289 9.74 -12.97 10.04
N ASP A 290 10.89 -12.89 9.38
CA ASP A 290 12.12 -13.62 9.78
C ASP A 290 12.56 -13.17 11.18
N MET A 291 12.45 -11.90 11.48
CA MET A 291 12.72 -11.32 12.78
C MET A 291 11.71 -11.77 13.84
N GLN A 292 10.42 -11.79 13.54
CA GLN A 292 9.42 -12.35 14.46
C GLN A 292 9.71 -13.82 14.76
N GLN A 293 10.10 -14.61 13.75
CA GLN A 293 10.50 -15.99 13.95
C GLN A 293 11.75 -16.12 14.85
N ALA A 294 12.74 -15.26 14.64
CA ALA A 294 13.94 -15.24 15.48
C ALA A 294 13.62 -14.89 16.93
N LEU A 295 12.78 -13.88 17.18
CA LEU A 295 12.33 -13.49 18.52
C LEU A 295 11.50 -14.60 19.19
N VAL A 296 10.66 -15.28 18.42
CA VAL A 296 9.88 -16.44 18.90
C VAL A 296 10.80 -17.61 19.23
N SER A 297 11.84 -17.86 18.45
CA SER A 297 12.79 -18.96 18.70
C SER A 297 13.66 -18.71 19.92
N LEU A 298 14.00 -17.47 20.21
CA LEU A 298 14.74 -17.07 21.42
C LEU A 298 13.89 -17.22 22.68
N ASN A 299 12.56 -17.14 22.57
CA ASN A 299 11.63 -17.32 23.67
C ASN A 299 10.85 -18.63 23.50
N MET A 300 11.35 -19.72 24.09
CA MET A 300 10.83 -21.08 23.93
C MET A 300 9.35 -21.30 24.29
N SER A 301 8.69 -20.37 24.96
CA SER A 301 7.25 -20.42 25.30
C SER A 301 6.29 -20.30 24.12
N PHE A 302 6.77 -19.92 22.92
CA PHE A 302 5.96 -19.82 21.71
C PHE A 302 5.87 -21.10 20.86
N LYS A 303 6.37 -22.22 21.34
CA LYS A 303 6.45 -23.48 20.57
C LYS A 303 5.13 -23.96 19.93
N ASN A 304 3.98 -23.47 20.37
CA ASN A 304 2.66 -23.85 19.87
C ASN A 304 1.83 -22.67 19.33
N SER A 305 2.40 -21.48 19.20
CA SER A 305 1.65 -20.35 18.70
C SER A 305 1.53 -20.44 17.17
N ASN A 306 0.35 -20.72 16.69
CA ASN A 306 -0.02 -20.46 15.30
C ASN A 306 -0.02 -18.94 15.04
N LEU A 307 1.14 -18.27 15.19
CA LEU A 307 1.38 -16.89 14.77
C LEU A 307 0.99 -16.67 13.29
N TYR A 308 0.80 -17.78 12.58
CA TYR A 308 0.52 -17.85 11.16
C TYR A 308 -0.95 -17.92 10.76
N ASN A 309 -1.89 -17.88 11.71
CA ASN A 309 -3.31 -17.82 11.37
C ASN A 309 -3.78 -16.36 11.24
N ARG A 310 -3.17 -15.62 10.31
CA ARG A 310 -3.55 -14.24 10.03
C ARG A 310 -4.77 -14.21 9.14
N THR A 311 -5.71 -13.34 9.45
CA THR A 311 -6.86 -13.11 8.58
C THR A 311 -6.40 -12.35 7.34
N MET A 312 -6.71 -12.89 6.17
CA MET A 312 -6.43 -12.24 4.91
C MET A 312 -7.09 -10.85 4.89
N PRO A 313 -6.38 -9.81 4.47
CA PRO A 313 -6.94 -8.47 4.36
C PRO A 313 -8.09 -8.42 3.34
N ASP A 314 -8.96 -7.44 3.47
CA ASP A 314 -10.12 -7.30 2.57
C ASP A 314 -9.70 -6.82 1.17
N TYR A 315 -8.57 -6.13 1.08
CA TYR A 315 -8.06 -5.54 -0.15
C TYR A 315 -6.56 -5.73 -0.32
N PHE A 316 -6.13 -5.71 -1.58
CA PHE A 316 -4.73 -5.80 -2.00
C PHE A 316 -4.38 -4.58 -2.82
N LEU A 317 -3.23 -3.99 -2.57
CA LEU A 317 -2.72 -2.85 -3.31
C LEU A 317 -1.48 -3.26 -4.10
N LYS A 318 -1.49 -2.95 -5.40
CA LYS A 318 -0.33 -3.03 -6.28
C LYS A 318 0.07 -1.65 -6.76
N LEU A 319 1.37 -1.43 -6.90
CA LEU A 319 1.95 -0.24 -7.48
C LEU A 319 2.61 -0.60 -8.81
N TYR A 320 2.29 0.15 -9.86
CA TYR A 320 2.93 0.08 -11.15
C TYR A 320 3.62 1.41 -11.44
N PHE A 321 4.84 1.37 -11.99
CA PHE A 321 5.55 2.61 -12.32
C PHE A 321 6.57 2.40 -13.43
N THR A 322 6.90 3.49 -14.12
CA THR A 322 8.03 3.53 -15.06
C THR A 322 9.33 3.77 -14.28
N LYS A 323 10.43 3.31 -14.82
CA LYS A 323 11.73 3.78 -14.33
C LYS A 323 11.79 5.30 -14.49
N PRO A 324 12.29 6.04 -13.49
CA PRO A 324 12.52 7.47 -13.69
C PRO A 324 13.46 7.71 -14.87
N ILE A 325 13.10 8.63 -15.72
CA ILE A 325 13.94 9.02 -16.87
C ILE A 325 14.71 10.29 -16.60
N TYR A 326 15.81 10.44 -17.28
CA TYR A 326 16.61 11.66 -17.35
C TYR A 326 16.93 12.01 -18.79
N ALA A 327 16.68 13.26 -19.17
CA ALA A 327 17.05 13.83 -20.45
C ALA A 327 17.82 15.13 -20.25
N GLN A 328 18.91 15.30 -20.95
CA GLN A 328 19.66 16.54 -21.02
C GLN A 328 19.85 16.97 -22.46
N TYR A 329 19.49 18.21 -22.78
CA TYR A 329 19.66 18.77 -24.11
C TYR A 329 19.77 20.30 -24.06
N LYS A 330 20.38 20.90 -25.10
CA LYS A 330 20.38 22.37 -25.28
C LYS A 330 19.08 22.82 -25.94
N SER A 331 18.46 23.82 -25.34
CA SER A 331 17.31 24.49 -25.98
C SER A 331 17.74 25.12 -27.29
N SER A 332 16.87 25.03 -28.32
CA SER A 332 17.16 25.59 -29.66
C SER A 332 17.08 27.12 -29.71
N LYS A 333 16.48 27.74 -28.70
CA LYS A 333 16.23 29.18 -28.70
C LYS A 333 17.30 29.99 -27.99
N ASP A 334 18.00 29.39 -27.05
CA ASP A 334 18.93 30.10 -26.19
C ASP A 334 19.98 29.15 -25.61
N TYR A 335 21.01 29.70 -25.07
CA TYR A 335 22.15 29.07 -24.43
C TYR A 335 21.85 28.27 -23.16
N TYR A 336 20.61 27.78 -23.01
CA TYR A 336 20.17 27.02 -21.84
C TYR A 336 20.35 25.52 -22.03
N ASN A 337 20.91 24.87 -21.04
CA ASN A 337 20.81 23.43 -20.90
C ASN A 337 19.50 23.09 -20.16
N VAL A 338 18.78 22.15 -20.68
CA VAL A 338 17.55 21.63 -20.10
C VAL A 338 17.83 20.28 -19.50
N ASP A 339 17.68 20.17 -18.18
CA ASP A 339 17.66 18.91 -17.46
C ASP A 339 16.23 18.53 -17.17
N ARG A 340 15.82 17.38 -17.65
CA ARG A 340 14.45 16.90 -17.53
C ARG A 340 14.42 15.52 -16.88
N TYR A 341 13.56 15.38 -15.90
CA TYR A 341 13.29 14.15 -15.16
C TYR A 341 11.81 13.83 -15.25
N GLY A 342 11.45 12.57 -15.40
CA GLY A 342 10.04 12.17 -15.49
C GLY A 342 9.79 10.77 -14.95
N MET A 343 8.57 10.56 -14.43
CA MET A 343 8.11 9.27 -13.96
C MET A 343 6.58 9.19 -14.01
N ILE A 344 6.05 8.01 -14.31
CA ILE A 344 4.63 7.67 -14.20
C ILE A 344 4.49 6.60 -13.13
N ALA A 345 3.51 6.74 -12.25
CA ALA A 345 3.16 5.76 -11.24
C ALA A 345 1.65 5.56 -11.16
N CYS A 346 1.22 4.33 -10.94
CA CYS A 346 -0.19 3.95 -10.81
C CYS A 346 -0.37 3.03 -9.60
N GLY A 347 -1.38 3.30 -8.77
CA GLY A 347 -1.79 2.42 -7.69
C GLY A 347 -3.12 1.75 -8.03
N VAL A 348 -3.21 0.44 -7.85
CA VAL A 348 -4.40 -0.36 -8.13
C VAL A 348 -4.77 -1.18 -6.92
N ILE A 349 -6.03 -1.08 -6.49
CA ILE A 349 -6.57 -1.85 -5.37
C ILE A 349 -7.50 -2.93 -5.90
N PHE A 350 -7.27 -4.14 -5.44
CA PHE A 350 -8.06 -5.32 -5.74
C PHE A 350 -8.81 -5.79 -4.49
N ASP A 351 -9.98 -6.35 -4.67
CA ASP A 351 -10.65 -7.12 -3.63
C ASP A 351 -10.14 -8.58 -3.60
N LYS A 352 -10.64 -9.37 -2.66
CA LYS A 352 -10.26 -10.78 -2.49
C LYS A 352 -10.59 -11.67 -3.71
N SER A 353 -11.44 -11.20 -4.61
CA SER A 353 -11.78 -11.92 -5.83
C SER A 353 -10.89 -11.56 -7.03
N GLY A 354 -9.88 -10.72 -6.82
CA GLY A 354 -9.00 -10.21 -7.88
C GLY A 354 -9.61 -9.08 -8.71
N ARG A 355 -10.77 -8.57 -8.33
CA ARG A 355 -11.44 -7.48 -9.03
C ARG A 355 -10.83 -6.15 -8.66
N VAL A 356 -10.55 -5.31 -9.65
CA VAL A 356 -10.12 -3.92 -9.43
C VAL A 356 -11.29 -3.13 -8.85
N VAL A 357 -11.08 -2.57 -7.67
CA VAL A 357 -12.06 -1.73 -6.97
C VAL A 357 -11.67 -0.25 -6.98
N TYR A 358 -10.40 0.04 -7.17
CA TYR A 358 -9.86 1.39 -7.30
C TYR A 358 -8.59 1.38 -8.11
N SER A 359 -8.38 2.38 -8.94
CA SER A 359 -7.12 2.62 -9.63
C SER A 359 -6.91 4.12 -9.82
N GLN A 360 -5.67 4.56 -9.68
CA GLN A 360 -5.26 5.94 -9.88
C GLN A 360 -3.86 5.97 -10.45
N CYS A 361 -3.65 6.82 -11.47
CA CYS A 361 -2.35 7.10 -12.06
C CYS A 361 -1.97 8.57 -11.84
N ALA A 362 -0.68 8.81 -11.72
CA ALA A 362 -0.06 10.12 -11.68
C ALA A 362 1.19 10.13 -12.54
N ASN A 363 1.55 11.29 -13.05
CA ASN A 363 2.85 11.55 -13.63
C ASN A 363 3.48 12.76 -12.93
N GLU A 364 4.78 12.74 -12.85
CA GLU A 364 5.58 13.85 -12.34
C GLU A 364 6.71 14.13 -13.28
N GLU A 365 6.96 15.41 -13.50
CA GLU A 365 8.02 15.89 -14.36
C GLU A 365 8.68 17.10 -13.72
N LEU A 366 10.00 17.07 -13.66
CA LEU A 366 10.83 18.19 -13.25
C LEU A 366 11.67 18.63 -14.43
N LYS A 367 11.61 19.90 -14.76
CA LYS A 367 12.38 20.51 -15.83
C LYS A 367 13.17 21.67 -15.26
N ASN A 368 14.48 21.57 -15.30
CA ASN A 368 15.39 22.63 -14.89
C ASN A 368 16.03 23.25 -16.12
N GLU A 369 15.99 24.58 -16.22
CA GLU A 369 16.68 25.34 -17.26
C GLU A 369 17.87 26.03 -16.62
N VAL A 370 19.07 25.70 -17.11
CA VAL A 370 20.32 26.19 -16.53
C VAL A 370 21.13 26.91 -17.58
N VAL A 371 21.57 28.14 -17.26
CA VAL A 371 22.46 28.93 -18.13
C VAL A 371 23.88 28.43 -17.98
N GLY A 372 24.55 28.13 -19.10
CA GLY A 372 25.93 27.67 -19.09
C GLY A 372 26.14 26.17 -19.26
N ASP A 373 27.39 25.73 -19.21
CA ASP A 373 27.78 24.34 -19.45
C ASP A 373 27.67 23.41 -18.24
N ILE A 374 26.65 23.55 -17.44
CA ILE A 374 26.41 22.60 -16.34
C ILE A 374 25.88 21.30 -16.95
N ARG A 375 26.69 20.27 -16.96
CA ARG A 375 26.44 19.01 -17.68
C ARG A 375 26.20 17.83 -16.76
N PHE A 376 25.65 18.04 -15.57
CA PHE A 376 25.62 16.98 -14.59
C PHE A 376 24.22 16.53 -14.26
N LYS A 377 23.99 15.24 -14.40
CA LYS A 377 22.82 14.55 -13.88
C LYS A 377 22.71 14.84 -12.38
N ASP A 378 21.78 15.70 -12.01
CA ASP A 378 21.50 15.94 -10.60
C ASP A 378 20.64 14.80 -10.06
N VAL A 379 21.29 13.90 -9.37
CA VAL A 379 20.65 12.71 -8.81
C VAL A 379 19.62 13.06 -7.75
N ALA A 380 19.82 14.16 -7.02
CA ALA A 380 18.83 14.63 -6.06
C ALA A 380 17.49 14.94 -6.76
N ASN A 381 17.52 15.59 -7.92
CA ASN A 381 16.30 15.83 -8.70
C ASN A 381 15.62 14.55 -9.17
N TYR A 382 16.40 13.55 -9.55
CA TYR A 382 15.90 12.24 -9.96
C TYR A 382 15.16 11.52 -8.84
N GLU A 383 15.63 11.67 -7.61
CA GLU A 383 15.03 11.07 -6.42
C GLU A 383 13.83 11.84 -5.89
N ILE A 384 13.91 13.18 -5.97
CA ILE A 384 12.80 14.06 -5.61
C ILE A 384 11.56 13.73 -6.43
N ILE A 385 11.72 13.47 -7.72
CA ILE A 385 10.60 13.09 -8.60
C ILE A 385 9.94 11.78 -8.12
N GLY A 386 10.72 10.75 -7.85
CA GLY A 386 10.18 9.47 -7.37
C GLY A 386 9.42 9.64 -6.05
N LYS A 387 9.98 10.41 -5.11
CA LYS A 387 9.31 10.73 -3.85
C LYS A 387 8.03 11.54 -4.06
N ASN A 388 8.10 12.59 -4.86
CA ASN A 388 6.95 13.49 -5.08
C ASN A 388 5.77 12.78 -5.72
N ILE A 389 6.01 12.00 -6.79
CA ILE A 389 4.93 11.30 -7.49
C ILE A 389 4.27 10.26 -6.59
N LEU A 390 5.05 9.50 -5.83
CA LEU A 390 4.52 8.46 -4.95
C LEU A 390 3.77 9.05 -3.76
N THR A 391 4.24 10.18 -3.23
CA THR A 391 3.51 10.92 -2.19
C THR A 391 2.18 11.46 -2.72
N LYS A 392 2.19 12.10 -3.89
CA LYS A 392 0.95 12.58 -4.55
C LYS A 392 -0.03 11.44 -4.82
N LEU A 393 0.46 10.30 -5.31
CA LEU A 393 -0.37 9.13 -5.55
C LEU A 393 -0.98 8.60 -4.25
N ALA A 394 -0.20 8.50 -3.17
CA ALA A 394 -0.68 8.09 -1.86
C ALA A 394 -1.73 9.06 -1.30
N GLU A 395 -1.52 10.35 -1.40
CA GLU A 395 -2.46 11.39 -0.97
C GLU A 395 -3.78 11.32 -1.76
N ALA A 396 -3.70 11.15 -3.09
CA ALA A 396 -4.87 10.99 -3.94
C ALA A 396 -5.66 9.74 -3.55
N MET A 397 -4.99 8.62 -3.33
CA MET A 397 -5.62 7.38 -2.89
C MET A 397 -6.28 7.54 -1.52
N GLN A 398 -5.64 8.19 -0.56
CA GLN A 398 -6.20 8.45 0.77
C GLN A 398 -7.46 9.33 0.70
N LYS A 399 -7.46 10.34 -0.17
CA LYS A 399 -8.60 11.24 -0.36
C LYS A 399 -9.78 10.54 -1.03
N ASP A 400 -9.50 9.72 -2.02
CA ASP A 400 -10.51 9.10 -2.89
C ASP A 400 -11.13 7.83 -2.32
N ILE A 401 -10.39 7.10 -1.50
CA ILE A 401 -10.84 5.84 -0.95
C ILE A 401 -11.77 6.09 0.25
N GLN A 402 -13.06 5.87 0.01
CA GLN A 402 -14.09 5.89 1.06
C GLN A 402 -14.82 4.55 1.04
N PHE A 403 -15.02 3.98 2.22
CA PHE A 403 -15.72 2.70 2.38
C PHE A 403 -17.17 2.93 2.79
N LYS A 404 -18.08 2.31 2.04
CA LYS A 404 -19.52 2.33 2.31
C LYS A 404 -20.02 0.92 2.55
N ASN A 405 -20.83 0.75 3.59
CA ASN A 405 -21.53 -0.50 3.85
C ASN A 405 -22.94 -0.42 3.22
N THR A 406 -23.19 -1.27 2.24
CA THR A 406 -24.49 -1.35 1.54
C THR A 406 -25.23 -2.60 2.00
N LYS A 407 -26.54 -2.42 2.34
CA LYS A 407 -27.43 -3.50 2.77
C LYS A 407 -28.34 -3.95 1.63
N PHE A 408 -28.54 -5.26 1.52
CA PHE A 408 -29.40 -5.87 0.52
C PHE A 408 -30.46 -6.73 1.19
N LYS A 409 -31.64 -6.81 0.57
CA LYS A 409 -32.76 -7.62 1.05
C LYS A 409 -32.75 -8.99 0.35
N ILE A 410 -32.88 -10.05 1.14
CA ILE A 410 -33.05 -11.40 0.63
C ILE A 410 -34.51 -11.55 0.13
N THR A 411 -34.66 -11.89 -1.14
CA THR A 411 -35.97 -12.15 -1.76
C THR A 411 -36.31 -13.63 -1.80
N LYS A 412 -35.29 -14.49 -2.02
CA LYS A 412 -35.45 -15.95 -2.10
C LYS A 412 -34.25 -16.65 -1.45
N THR A 413 -34.49 -17.77 -0.81
CA THR A 413 -33.48 -18.66 -0.25
C THR A 413 -33.71 -20.09 -0.78
N ALA A 414 -32.63 -20.75 -1.16
CA ALA A 414 -32.68 -22.13 -1.63
C ALA A 414 -31.36 -22.84 -1.25
N ASN A 415 -31.32 -23.49 -0.09
CA ASN A 415 -30.13 -24.15 0.43
C ASN A 415 -28.87 -23.23 0.37
N GLN A 416 -27.93 -23.57 -0.50
CA GLN A 416 -26.68 -22.83 -0.67
C GLN A 416 -26.81 -21.56 -1.52
N TYR A 417 -28.01 -21.22 -1.99
CA TYR A 417 -28.26 -20.10 -2.91
C TYR A 417 -29.16 -19.05 -2.26
N LEU A 418 -28.87 -17.79 -2.57
CA LEU A 418 -29.69 -16.63 -2.20
C LEU A 418 -30.00 -15.83 -3.45
N THR A 419 -31.21 -15.25 -3.50
CA THR A 419 -31.54 -14.18 -4.44
C THR A 419 -31.72 -12.89 -3.65
N LEU A 420 -31.04 -11.83 -4.06
CA LEU A 420 -31.08 -10.51 -3.43
C LEU A 420 -31.81 -9.54 -4.35
N ALA A 421 -32.50 -8.57 -3.75
CA ALA A 421 -32.96 -7.40 -4.47
C ALA A 421 -31.76 -6.47 -4.75
N ASP A 422 -31.54 -6.11 -6.01
CA ASP A 422 -30.48 -5.22 -6.46
C ASP A 422 -31.05 -4.20 -7.48
N ILE A 423 -32.06 -3.45 -7.05
CA ILE A 423 -32.80 -2.50 -7.88
C ILE A 423 -31.84 -1.47 -8.49
N ASP A 424 -30.84 -1.07 -7.74
CA ASP A 424 -29.85 -0.07 -8.16
C ASP A 424 -28.68 -0.66 -8.95
N GLY A 425 -28.61 -1.98 -9.08
CA GLY A 425 -27.55 -2.69 -9.81
C GLY A 425 -26.16 -2.52 -9.20
N TYR A 426 -26.06 -2.48 -7.88
CA TYR A 426 -24.77 -2.40 -7.16
C TYR A 426 -24.00 -3.71 -7.17
N LEU A 427 -24.69 -4.83 -7.22
CA LEU A 427 -24.08 -6.14 -7.18
C LEU A 427 -23.54 -6.54 -8.55
N LYS A 428 -22.35 -7.13 -8.54
CA LYS A 428 -21.66 -7.62 -9.73
C LYS A 428 -21.23 -9.05 -9.49
N TYR A 429 -21.11 -9.82 -10.57
CA TYR A 429 -20.52 -11.15 -10.53
C TYR A 429 -19.22 -11.14 -9.72
N GLY A 430 -19.04 -12.11 -8.82
CA GLY A 430 -17.87 -12.24 -7.99
C GLY A 430 -17.85 -11.37 -6.72
N ASN A 431 -18.82 -10.46 -6.50
CA ASN A 431 -18.89 -9.75 -5.24
C ASN A 431 -19.03 -10.69 -4.06
N MET A 432 -18.23 -10.46 -3.02
CA MET A 432 -18.36 -11.15 -1.74
C MET A 432 -19.27 -10.39 -0.81
N LEU A 433 -20.23 -11.10 -0.25
CA LEU A 433 -21.28 -10.58 0.62
C LEU A 433 -21.23 -11.30 1.95
N THR A 434 -21.54 -10.58 3.03
CA THR A 434 -21.70 -11.19 4.36
C THR A 434 -23.17 -11.18 4.75
N VAL A 435 -23.69 -12.35 5.14
CA VAL A 435 -25.03 -12.50 5.70
C VAL A 435 -24.95 -12.42 7.21
N PHE A 436 -25.78 -11.58 7.77
CA PHE A 436 -25.89 -11.33 9.21
C PHE A 436 -27.25 -11.81 9.74
N LYS A 437 -27.20 -12.49 10.85
CA LYS A 437 -28.39 -12.89 11.62
C LYS A 437 -28.56 -11.97 12.82
N LYS A 438 -29.79 -11.54 13.07
CA LYS A 438 -30.15 -10.90 14.34
C LYS A 438 -30.30 -11.98 15.40
N ILE A 439 -29.52 -11.88 16.45
CA ILE A 439 -29.58 -12.78 17.59
C ILE A 439 -29.81 -12.00 18.88
N LYS A 440 -30.47 -12.64 19.84
CA LYS A 440 -30.47 -12.16 21.23
C LYS A 440 -29.32 -12.82 21.96
N THR A 441 -28.52 -12.01 22.61
CA THR A 441 -27.39 -12.50 23.40
C THR A 441 -27.91 -13.19 24.67
N GLU A 442 -27.22 -14.25 25.08
CA GLU A 442 -27.69 -15.12 26.18
C GLU A 442 -27.70 -14.42 27.53
N LYS A 443 -26.70 -13.60 27.83
CA LYS A 443 -26.57 -12.92 29.14
C LYS A 443 -27.32 -11.61 29.22
N SER A 444 -27.22 -10.75 28.18
CA SER A 444 -27.80 -9.40 28.24
C SER A 444 -29.16 -9.28 27.56
N GLY A 445 -29.60 -10.26 26.78
CA GLY A 445 -30.83 -10.21 26.00
C GLY A 445 -30.82 -9.15 24.87
N LYS A 446 -29.67 -8.50 24.63
CA LYS A 446 -29.51 -7.45 23.61
C LYS A 446 -29.55 -8.05 22.22
N GLU A 447 -30.31 -7.42 21.32
CA GLU A 447 -30.26 -7.80 19.90
C GLU A 447 -28.97 -7.28 19.27
N ILE A 448 -28.23 -8.19 18.65
CA ILE A 448 -27.02 -7.88 17.90
C ILE A 448 -27.03 -8.55 16.53
N LEU A 449 -26.27 -7.99 15.58
CA LEU A 449 -26.00 -8.60 14.30
C LEU A 449 -24.74 -9.46 14.38
N VAL A 450 -24.84 -10.71 13.96
CA VAL A 450 -23.70 -11.63 13.92
C VAL A 450 -23.50 -12.09 12.49
N PRO A 451 -22.29 -11.99 11.93
CA PRO A 451 -21.99 -12.54 10.62
C PRO A 451 -22.06 -14.07 10.68
N ILE A 452 -22.81 -14.68 9.79
CA ILE A 452 -23.00 -16.13 9.77
C ILE A 452 -22.39 -16.80 8.54
N TRP A 453 -22.54 -16.18 7.38
CA TRP A 453 -22.13 -16.74 6.11
C TRP A 453 -21.52 -15.70 5.17
N ASN A 454 -20.58 -16.13 4.33
CA ASN A 454 -20.18 -15.38 3.14
C ASN A 454 -20.80 -16.00 1.90
N TYR A 455 -21.26 -15.14 1.01
CA TYR A 455 -21.86 -15.49 -0.27
C TYR A 455 -21.12 -14.77 -1.38
N LYS A 456 -21.04 -15.42 -2.55
CA LYS A 456 -20.49 -14.86 -3.77
C LYS A 456 -21.61 -14.66 -4.78
N VAL A 457 -21.66 -13.49 -5.40
CA VAL A 457 -22.60 -13.22 -6.50
C VAL A 457 -22.18 -14.03 -7.71
N ILE A 458 -23.10 -14.84 -8.25
CA ILE A 458 -22.87 -15.72 -9.41
C ILE A 458 -23.64 -15.30 -10.65
N ALA A 459 -24.70 -14.49 -10.50
CA ALA A 459 -25.44 -13.91 -11.61
C ALA A 459 -26.13 -12.62 -11.18
N THR A 460 -26.32 -11.71 -12.13
CA THR A 460 -27.08 -10.45 -11.92
C THR A 460 -27.98 -10.18 -13.10
N GLY A 461 -29.19 -9.68 -12.86
CA GLY A 461 -30.13 -9.31 -13.91
C GLY A 461 -31.52 -8.95 -13.37
N ASN A 462 -32.26 -8.17 -14.10
CA ASN A 462 -33.66 -7.82 -13.77
C ASN A 462 -33.87 -7.27 -12.35
N GLY A 463 -32.93 -6.45 -11.86
CA GLY A 463 -33.00 -5.87 -10.50
C GLY A 463 -32.78 -6.88 -9.37
N THR A 464 -32.18 -8.05 -9.68
CA THR A 464 -31.85 -9.09 -8.71
C THR A 464 -30.42 -9.59 -8.88
N ALA A 465 -29.87 -10.18 -7.83
CA ALA A 465 -28.59 -10.90 -7.88
C ALA A 465 -28.75 -12.30 -7.28
N GLU A 466 -28.24 -13.29 -7.97
CA GLU A 466 -28.13 -14.65 -7.45
C GLU A 466 -26.76 -14.83 -6.81
N CYS A 467 -26.75 -15.44 -5.63
CA CYS A 467 -25.56 -15.65 -4.83
C CYS A 467 -25.43 -17.10 -4.40
N LYS A 468 -24.22 -17.63 -4.44
CA LYS A 468 -23.88 -18.96 -3.94
C LYS A 468 -23.07 -18.85 -2.66
N MET A 469 -23.34 -19.70 -1.70
CA MET A 469 -22.57 -19.79 -0.47
C MET A 469 -21.10 -20.09 -0.76
N SER A 470 -20.22 -19.34 -0.12
CA SER A 470 -18.77 -19.50 -0.24
C SER A 470 -18.21 -20.19 0.99
N PHE A 471 -18.29 -19.56 2.16
CA PHE A 471 -17.82 -20.18 3.40
C PHE A 471 -18.58 -19.63 4.63
N PRO A 472 -18.72 -20.47 5.69
CA PRO A 472 -19.32 -20.04 6.95
C PRO A 472 -18.33 -19.24 7.81
N TYR A 473 -18.84 -18.33 8.63
CA TYR A 473 -18.12 -17.81 9.79
C TYR A 473 -18.18 -18.75 10.98
N LEU A 474 -19.22 -19.60 11.02
CA LEU A 474 -19.49 -20.56 12.07
C LEU A 474 -19.94 -21.88 11.47
N ASP A 475 -19.52 -22.98 12.07
CA ASP A 475 -19.97 -24.31 11.72
C ASP A 475 -21.35 -24.61 12.32
N GLY A 476 -22.15 -25.43 11.63
CA GLY A 476 -23.43 -25.92 12.11
C GLY A 476 -24.53 -24.86 12.24
N ILE A 477 -24.45 -23.74 11.53
CA ILE A 477 -25.50 -22.74 11.46
C ILE A 477 -26.50 -23.05 10.35
N ASP A 478 -27.79 -22.80 10.64
CA ASP A 478 -28.86 -22.91 9.66
C ASP A 478 -28.63 -21.96 8.48
N TYR A 479 -29.10 -22.37 7.31
CA TYR A 479 -29.06 -21.53 6.13
C TYR A 479 -29.77 -20.19 6.35
N PRO A 480 -29.36 -19.13 5.64
CA PRO A 480 -30.00 -17.82 5.78
C PRO A 480 -31.49 -17.85 5.47
N SER A 481 -32.22 -17.01 6.16
CA SER A 481 -33.65 -16.76 6.00
C SER A 481 -33.90 -15.39 5.36
N LYS A 482 -35.14 -15.14 4.91
CA LYS A 482 -35.52 -13.82 4.36
C LYS A 482 -35.43 -12.68 5.36
N SER A 483 -35.42 -12.97 6.67
CA SER A 483 -35.27 -11.97 7.73
C SER A 483 -33.82 -11.55 8.00
N ASP A 484 -32.85 -12.30 7.46
CA ASP A 484 -31.44 -12.01 7.65
C ASP A 484 -31.01 -10.83 6.77
N ILE A 485 -29.93 -10.16 7.18
CA ILE A 485 -29.44 -8.96 6.51
C ILE A 485 -28.18 -9.32 5.74
N VAL A 486 -28.14 -8.95 4.48
CA VAL A 486 -26.93 -9.08 3.64
C VAL A 486 -26.24 -7.73 3.55
N GLN A 487 -24.92 -7.70 3.73
CA GLN A 487 -24.11 -6.49 3.63
C GLN A 487 -22.90 -6.69 2.76
N MET A 488 -22.49 -5.62 2.10
CA MET A 488 -21.25 -5.55 1.33
C MET A 488 -20.54 -4.23 1.63
N ASN A 489 -19.24 -4.30 1.90
CA ASN A 489 -18.41 -3.11 1.93
C ASN A 489 -18.00 -2.76 0.50
N THR A 490 -18.26 -1.54 0.09
CA THR A 490 -17.90 -1.02 -1.23
C THR A 490 -17.01 0.20 -1.09
N ILE A 491 -16.10 0.36 -2.04
CA ILE A 491 -15.39 1.62 -2.24
C ILE A 491 -16.30 2.53 -3.07
N THR A 492 -16.56 3.74 -2.58
CA THR A 492 -17.62 4.62 -3.13
C THR A 492 -17.46 5.00 -4.60
N LYS A 493 -16.23 5.01 -5.14
CA LYS A 493 -15.99 5.27 -6.57
C LYS A 493 -16.26 4.08 -7.50
N SER A 494 -16.47 2.89 -6.97
CA SER A 494 -16.62 1.67 -7.78
C SER A 494 -18.06 1.30 -8.17
N ALA A 495 -19.03 2.18 -7.94
CA ALA A 495 -20.45 1.92 -8.23
C ALA A 495 -20.73 1.99 -9.73
N ASN A 496 -20.26 1.02 -10.50
CA ASN A 496 -20.55 0.92 -11.92
C ASN A 496 -21.53 -0.22 -12.22
N LYS A 497 -22.53 0.09 -13.02
CA LYS A 497 -23.65 -0.82 -13.37
C LYS A 497 -23.37 -1.76 -14.54
N ALA A 498 -22.15 -1.78 -15.08
CA ALA A 498 -21.79 -2.54 -16.27
C ALA A 498 -21.28 -3.96 -15.96
N ASN A 499 -21.26 -4.80 -16.97
CA ASN A 499 -20.72 -6.15 -16.89
C ASN A 499 -19.24 -6.14 -16.53
N MET A 500 -18.79 -7.16 -15.82
CA MET A 500 -17.40 -7.33 -15.43
C MET A 500 -16.58 -7.90 -16.59
N TYR A 501 -15.39 -7.36 -16.82
CA TYR A 501 -14.45 -7.85 -17.81
C TYR A 501 -13.32 -8.63 -17.16
N ASN A 502 -12.87 -9.71 -17.80
CA ASN A 502 -11.59 -10.35 -17.50
C ASN A 502 -10.50 -9.66 -18.32
N TYR A 503 -9.39 -9.32 -17.69
CA TYR A 503 -8.22 -8.87 -18.42
C TYR A 503 -7.62 -10.03 -19.21
N ASN A 504 -7.41 -9.83 -20.52
CA ASN A 504 -6.84 -10.86 -21.38
C ASN A 504 -5.49 -10.39 -21.95
N PRO A 505 -4.37 -10.90 -21.44
CA PRO A 505 -3.05 -10.55 -21.94
C PRO A 505 -2.79 -11.05 -23.36
N ASP A 506 -3.53 -12.08 -23.84
CA ASP A 506 -3.30 -12.71 -25.14
C ASP A 506 -3.88 -11.93 -26.32
N ILE A 507 -4.63 -10.85 -26.08
CA ILE A 507 -5.05 -9.96 -27.17
C ILE A 507 -3.81 -9.26 -27.70
N VAL A 508 -3.41 -9.59 -28.91
CA VAL A 508 -2.22 -9.06 -29.57
C VAL A 508 -2.35 -7.53 -29.77
N ALA A 509 -1.28 -6.80 -29.48
CA ALA A 509 -1.16 -5.40 -29.85
C ALA A 509 -1.40 -5.19 -31.35
N ILE A 510 -1.81 -3.99 -31.75
CA ILE A 510 -2.02 -3.67 -33.17
C ILE A 510 -0.71 -3.90 -33.93
N ALA A 511 -0.77 -4.66 -35.01
CA ALA A 511 0.42 -4.93 -35.82
C ALA A 511 1.02 -3.64 -36.37
N GLY A 512 2.37 -3.56 -36.47
CA GLY A 512 3.09 -2.44 -37.03
C GLY A 512 3.53 -1.38 -36.01
N ASN A 513 3.70 -1.74 -34.74
CA ASN A 513 4.42 -0.90 -33.78
C ASN A 513 5.90 -0.79 -34.20
N GLU A 514 6.39 0.45 -34.33
CA GLU A 514 7.78 0.74 -34.55
C GLU A 514 8.55 0.94 -33.25
N VAL A 515 7.82 1.18 -32.16
CA VAL A 515 8.38 1.35 -30.82
C VAL A 515 7.69 0.39 -29.87
N GLU A 516 8.48 -0.47 -29.26
CA GLU A 516 8.03 -1.32 -28.17
C GLU A 516 8.14 -0.53 -26.85
N ILE A 517 7.03 -0.45 -26.10
CA ILE A 517 6.96 0.27 -24.83
C ILE A 517 7.02 -0.74 -23.70
N ASN A 518 8.11 -0.73 -22.97
CA ASN A 518 8.25 -1.53 -21.75
C ASN A 518 7.23 -1.07 -20.69
N ASN A 519 6.68 -2.01 -19.92
CA ASN A 519 5.65 -1.75 -18.90
C ASN A 519 4.34 -1.12 -19.45
N PHE A 520 4.13 -1.10 -20.77
CA PHE A 520 2.89 -0.59 -21.36
C PHE A 520 1.67 -1.26 -20.74
N GLU A 521 1.65 -2.58 -20.67
CA GLU A 521 0.49 -3.34 -20.21
C GLU A 521 0.08 -2.97 -18.78
N GLN A 522 1.05 -2.80 -17.89
CA GLN A 522 0.81 -2.48 -16.48
C GLN A 522 0.25 -1.07 -16.30
N ILE A 523 0.86 -0.08 -16.94
CA ILE A 523 0.41 1.31 -16.87
C ILE A 523 -0.94 1.47 -17.59
N ALA A 524 -1.09 0.84 -18.75
CA ALA A 524 -2.33 0.88 -19.53
C ALA A 524 -3.51 0.20 -18.81
N PHE A 525 -3.25 -0.96 -18.17
CA PHE A 525 -4.23 -1.65 -17.33
C PHE A 525 -4.71 -0.74 -16.19
N ALA A 526 -3.79 -0.09 -15.48
CA ALA A 526 -4.11 0.81 -14.39
C ALA A 526 -4.86 2.06 -14.88
N ALA A 527 -4.41 2.68 -15.98
CA ALA A 527 -5.06 3.84 -16.58
C ALA A 527 -6.48 3.53 -17.06
N MET A 528 -6.67 2.41 -17.73
CA MET A 528 -7.98 1.91 -18.18
C MET A 528 -8.89 1.65 -16.98
N SER A 529 -8.40 0.95 -15.95
CA SER A 529 -9.16 0.60 -14.75
C SER A 529 -9.64 1.82 -13.95
N SER A 530 -8.92 2.94 -14.03
CA SER A 530 -9.26 4.16 -13.28
C SER A 530 -10.53 4.85 -13.78
N THR A 531 -10.89 4.65 -15.05
CA THR A 531 -12.01 5.34 -15.71
C THR A 531 -13.03 4.42 -16.34
N LEU A 532 -12.73 3.14 -16.48
CA LEU A 532 -13.65 2.15 -17.01
C LEU A 532 -14.93 2.09 -16.16
N LYS A 533 -16.10 2.12 -16.81
CA LYS A 533 -17.39 2.03 -16.10
C LYS A 533 -17.70 0.63 -15.59
N ALA A 534 -17.01 -0.39 -16.11
CA ALA A 534 -17.13 -1.77 -15.69
C ALA A 534 -15.90 -2.20 -14.85
N PRO A 535 -16.08 -3.03 -13.82
CA PRO A 535 -14.95 -3.59 -13.09
C PRO A 535 -14.15 -4.55 -13.96
N ILE A 536 -12.84 -4.62 -13.73
CA ILE A 536 -11.94 -5.59 -14.36
C ILE A 536 -11.46 -6.57 -13.31
N VAL A 537 -11.37 -7.83 -13.69
CA VAL A 537 -10.71 -8.87 -12.90
C VAL A 537 -9.33 -9.12 -13.49
N MET A 538 -8.33 -9.10 -12.63
CA MET A 538 -6.97 -9.47 -13.00
C MET A 538 -6.90 -10.94 -13.44
N HIS A 539 -5.93 -11.27 -14.29
CA HIS A 539 -5.75 -12.64 -14.71
C HIS A 539 -5.51 -13.56 -13.50
N PRO A 540 -6.24 -14.70 -13.39
CA PRO A 540 -6.16 -15.57 -12.22
C PRO A 540 -4.76 -16.06 -11.87
N ALA A 541 -3.88 -16.30 -12.87
CA ALA A 541 -2.53 -16.76 -12.66
C ALA A 541 -1.69 -15.76 -11.88
N ASP A 542 -1.77 -14.47 -12.21
CA ASP A 542 -0.98 -13.42 -11.55
C ASP A 542 -1.38 -13.20 -10.10
N PHE A 543 -2.65 -13.43 -9.78
CA PHE A 543 -3.16 -13.28 -8.42
C PHE A 543 -2.96 -14.53 -7.57
N SER A 544 -2.95 -15.72 -8.16
CA SER A 544 -2.80 -16.99 -7.45
C SER A 544 -1.39 -17.19 -6.88
N GLU A 545 -0.34 -16.71 -7.56
CA GLU A 545 1.03 -16.76 -7.03
C GLU A 545 1.16 -15.93 -5.77
N GLN A 546 0.59 -14.73 -5.78
CA GLN A 546 0.61 -13.83 -4.63
C GLN A 546 -0.16 -14.41 -3.44
N ILE A 547 -1.31 -15.04 -3.70
CA ILE A 547 -2.06 -15.73 -2.64
C ILE A 547 -1.27 -16.91 -2.08
N LYS A 548 -0.54 -17.67 -2.91
CA LYS A 548 0.34 -18.74 -2.43
C LYS A 548 1.45 -18.19 -1.53
N GLU A 549 2.07 -17.08 -1.93
CA GLU A 549 3.07 -16.40 -1.11
C GLU A 549 2.48 -15.95 0.23
N LEU A 550 1.31 -15.32 0.22
CA LEU A 550 0.62 -14.90 1.44
C LEU A 550 0.24 -16.08 2.34
N ASN A 551 -0.20 -17.18 1.76
CA ASN A 551 -0.47 -18.40 2.51
C ASN A 551 0.81 -18.95 3.18
N SER A 552 1.97 -18.84 2.51
CA SER A 552 3.27 -19.21 3.08
C SER A 552 3.68 -18.32 4.24
N LEU A 553 3.22 -17.06 4.25
CA LEU A 553 3.41 -16.09 5.34
C LEU A 553 2.35 -16.22 6.44
N GLY A 554 1.48 -17.23 6.37
CA GLY A 554 0.48 -17.53 7.40
C GLY A 554 -0.84 -16.78 7.29
N PHE A 555 -1.06 -16.04 6.20
CA PHE A 555 -2.38 -15.50 5.89
C PHE A 555 -3.26 -16.62 5.33
N LYS A 556 -4.23 -17.07 6.11
CA LYS A 556 -5.15 -18.13 5.70
C LYS A 556 -6.55 -17.56 5.56
N ASP A 557 -7.09 -17.70 4.38
CA ASP A 557 -8.51 -17.50 4.11
C ASP A 557 -8.89 -18.31 2.87
N ASN A 558 -10.14 -18.71 2.76
CA ASN A 558 -10.64 -19.34 1.53
C ASN A 558 -10.86 -18.23 0.50
N ILE A 559 -9.85 -17.94 -0.30
CA ILE A 559 -9.94 -17.01 -1.41
C ILE A 559 -10.31 -17.82 -2.65
N GLU A 560 -11.51 -17.58 -3.16
CA GLU A 560 -11.89 -18.03 -4.50
C GLU A 560 -11.68 -16.87 -5.46
N ILE A 561 -10.76 -17.04 -6.41
CA ILE A 561 -10.59 -16.12 -7.53
C ILE A 561 -11.83 -16.26 -8.40
N SER A 562 -12.53 -15.15 -8.64
CA SER A 562 -13.70 -15.21 -9.50
C SER A 562 -13.29 -15.30 -10.96
N GLU A 563 -13.50 -16.46 -11.57
CA GLU A 563 -13.56 -16.56 -13.02
C GLU A 563 -14.88 -16.01 -13.51
N ASN A 564 -14.83 -15.10 -14.47
CA ASN A 564 -16.05 -14.65 -15.14
C ASN A 564 -16.53 -15.73 -16.08
N THR A 565 -17.71 -16.29 -15.80
CA THR A 565 -18.33 -17.33 -16.62
C THR A 565 -18.76 -16.83 -18.01
N GLU A 566 -18.91 -15.51 -18.20
CA GLU A 566 -19.36 -14.94 -19.47
C GLU A 566 -18.26 -14.84 -20.54
N LYS A 567 -17.02 -15.23 -20.25
CA LYS A 567 -15.87 -15.11 -21.17
C LYS A 567 -15.73 -13.74 -21.83
N LEU A 568 -16.20 -12.71 -21.15
CA LEU A 568 -16.05 -11.34 -21.59
C LEU A 568 -14.66 -10.83 -21.20
N THR A 569 -13.84 -10.56 -22.19
CA THR A 569 -12.43 -10.19 -22.00
C THR A 569 -12.16 -8.78 -22.54
N ILE A 570 -11.17 -8.10 -21.99
CA ILE A 570 -10.78 -6.74 -22.38
C ILE A 570 -9.27 -6.58 -22.33
N LYS A 571 -8.72 -5.80 -23.27
CA LYS A 571 -7.33 -5.41 -23.30
C LYS A 571 -7.12 -4.02 -23.90
N PRO A 572 -6.24 -3.18 -23.35
CA PRO A 572 -5.74 -1.99 -24.04
C PRO A 572 -4.76 -2.38 -25.14
N VAL A 573 -4.80 -1.64 -26.23
CA VAL A 573 -3.89 -1.80 -27.37
C VAL A 573 -3.36 -0.44 -27.81
N TYR A 574 -2.16 -0.41 -28.38
CA TYR A 574 -1.59 0.81 -28.93
C TYR A 574 -0.87 0.54 -30.25
N LYS A 575 -0.73 1.59 -31.04
CA LYS A 575 0.17 1.66 -32.19
C LYS A 575 0.89 3.00 -32.12
N ALA A 576 2.21 2.97 -32.19
CA ALA A 576 3.06 4.14 -32.29
C ALA A 576 3.87 4.07 -33.59
N VAL A 577 3.70 5.06 -34.44
CA VAL A 577 4.36 5.16 -35.76
C VAL A 577 5.20 6.43 -35.76
N PHE A 578 6.46 6.31 -36.08
CA PHE A 578 7.37 7.43 -36.29
C PHE A 578 6.95 8.22 -37.54
N VAL A 579 6.82 9.53 -37.41
CA VAL A 579 6.41 10.42 -38.52
C VAL A 579 7.60 11.21 -39.05
N SER A 580 8.28 11.93 -38.14
CA SER A 580 9.38 12.81 -38.56
C SER A 580 10.34 13.09 -37.41
N GLU A 581 11.58 13.48 -37.80
CA GLU A 581 12.60 13.93 -36.87
C GLU A 581 13.29 15.19 -37.44
N GLU A 582 13.49 16.18 -36.58
CA GLU A 582 14.17 17.42 -36.92
C GLU A 582 15.24 17.75 -35.89
N ALA A 583 16.47 18.00 -36.32
CA ALA A 583 17.52 18.43 -35.41
C ALA A 583 17.28 19.87 -34.91
N ARG A 584 17.38 20.08 -33.61
CA ARG A 584 17.22 21.39 -32.94
C ARG A 584 18.32 21.56 -31.89
N GLY A 585 19.47 22.07 -32.34
CA GLY A 585 20.66 22.15 -31.50
C GLY A 585 21.19 20.77 -31.11
N THR A 586 21.25 20.44 -29.80
CA THR A 586 21.63 19.11 -29.30
C THR A 586 20.43 18.21 -29.04
N ALA A 587 19.21 18.70 -29.34
CA ALA A 587 17.99 17.94 -29.24
C ALA A 587 17.50 17.48 -30.63
N LEU A 588 16.73 16.40 -30.63
CA LEU A 588 15.90 15.95 -31.72
C LEU A 588 14.46 16.23 -31.39
N LYS A 589 13.77 16.97 -32.26
CA LYS A 589 12.31 17.08 -32.22
C LYS A 589 11.75 15.88 -32.95
N LYS A 590 11.09 14.98 -32.25
CA LYS A 590 10.47 13.79 -32.82
C LYS A 590 8.95 13.95 -32.86
N GLU A 591 8.36 13.47 -33.93
CA GLU A 591 6.90 13.40 -34.09
C GLU A 591 6.49 11.93 -34.28
N TYR A 592 5.48 11.54 -33.51
CA TYR A 592 4.85 10.21 -33.59
C TYR A 592 3.36 10.36 -33.76
N GLU A 593 2.81 9.48 -34.57
CA GLU A 593 1.38 9.22 -34.60
C GLU A 593 1.08 8.05 -33.66
N ILE A 594 0.25 8.30 -32.64
CA ILE A 594 -0.21 7.28 -31.74
C ILE A 594 -1.68 6.96 -31.95
N THR A 595 -1.99 5.69 -32.02
CA THR A 595 -3.36 5.18 -31.95
C THR A 595 -3.47 4.37 -30.69
N VAL A 596 -4.45 4.67 -29.85
CA VAL A 596 -4.71 3.99 -28.58
C VAL A 596 -6.13 3.45 -28.63
N GLY A 597 -6.32 2.23 -28.22
CA GLY A 597 -7.63 1.60 -28.25
C GLY A 597 -7.85 0.63 -27.09
N ILE A 598 -9.12 0.24 -26.96
CA ILE A 598 -9.56 -0.83 -26.09
C ILE A 598 -10.36 -1.82 -26.93
N VAL A 599 -10.06 -3.10 -26.77
CA VAL A 599 -10.75 -4.20 -27.45
C VAL A 599 -11.41 -5.07 -26.41
N ALA A 600 -12.73 -5.25 -26.54
CA ALA A 600 -13.50 -6.22 -25.75
C ALA A 600 -13.96 -7.37 -26.63
N LYS A 601 -13.78 -8.59 -26.13
CA LYS A 601 -14.20 -9.83 -26.81
C LYS A 601 -15.13 -10.62 -25.90
N LYS A 602 -16.12 -11.27 -26.52
CA LYS A 602 -16.96 -12.28 -25.88
C LYS A 602 -16.84 -13.57 -26.67
N ASP A 603 -16.54 -14.68 -26.00
CA ASP A 603 -16.32 -15.99 -26.65
C ASP A 603 -15.30 -15.96 -27.83
N GLY A 604 -14.31 -15.04 -27.73
CA GLY A 604 -13.28 -14.85 -28.77
C GLY A 604 -13.64 -13.82 -29.85
N GLU A 605 -14.91 -13.44 -30.00
CA GLU A 605 -15.36 -12.45 -30.98
C GLU A 605 -15.32 -11.03 -30.41
N ILE A 606 -14.97 -10.05 -31.25
CA ILE A 606 -14.95 -8.63 -30.87
C ILE A 606 -16.38 -8.14 -30.73
N VAL A 607 -16.78 -7.80 -29.50
CA VAL A 607 -18.10 -7.23 -29.21
C VAL A 607 -18.07 -5.72 -29.12
N LYS A 608 -16.91 -5.15 -28.77
CA LYS A 608 -16.72 -3.71 -28.72
C LYS A 608 -15.25 -3.35 -28.96
N LYS A 609 -15.02 -2.34 -29.75
CA LYS A 609 -13.72 -1.69 -29.91
C LYS A 609 -13.90 -0.19 -30.03
N ASP A 610 -13.05 0.56 -29.42
CA ASP A 610 -13.00 2.02 -29.58
C ASP A 610 -11.53 2.46 -29.47
N GLY A 611 -11.20 3.60 -30.06
CA GLY A 611 -9.85 4.10 -30.06
C GLY A 611 -9.78 5.58 -30.40
N LEU A 612 -8.64 6.17 -30.09
CA LEU A 612 -8.29 7.55 -30.41
C LEU A 612 -6.95 7.58 -31.12
N ARG A 613 -6.80 8.52 -32.02
CA ARG A 613 -5.57 8.77 -32.76
C ARG A 613 -5.13 10.20 -32.53
N GLN A 614 -3.83 10.39 -32.29
CA GLN A 614 -3.25 11.71 -32.03
C GLN A 614 -1.80 11.74 -32.50
N ASN A 615 -1.39 12.88 -33.09
CA ASN A 615 0.00 13.19 -33.30
C ASN A 615 0.57 13.85 -32.04
N ILE A 616 1.74 13.40 -31.64
CA ILE A 616 2.48 13.97 -30.51
C ILE A 616 3.86 14.40 -30.97
N THR A 617 4.33 15.46 -30.35
CA THR A 617 5.67 16.01 -30.62
C THR A 617 6.39 16.24 -29.30
N PHE A 618 7.63 15.78 -29.21
CA PHE A 618 8.47 15.99 -28.03
C PHE A 618 9.94 16.10 -28.40
N TYR A 619 10.73 16.56 -27.43
CA TYR A 619 12.17 16.71 -27.61
C TYR A 619 12.93 15.66 -26.82
N VAL A 620 13.95 15.07 -27.46
CA VAL A 620 14.86 14.11 -26.85
C VAL A 620 16.32 14.53 -27.14
N PRO A 621 17.29 14.16 -26.30
CA PRO A 621 18.71 14.39 -26.63
C PRO A 621 19.10 13.57 -27.85
N GLN A 622 20.13 14.04 -28.55
CA GLN A 622 20.80 13.25 -29.59
C GLN A 622 21.52 12.04 -28.96
N GLY A 623 21.55 10.90 -29.65
CA GLY A 623 22.11 9.65 -29.15
C GLY A 623 21.06 8.67 -28.65
N ASP A 624 21.41 7.80 -27.70
CA ASP A 624 20.46 6.83 -27.13
C ASP A 624 19.38 7.53 -26.29
N ASN A 625 18.17 7.53 -26.83
CA ASN A 625 17.03 8.21 -26.25
C ASN A 625 15.79 7.31 -26.11
N ASN A 626 15.93 6.00 -26.29
CA ASN A 626 14.82 5.05 -26.32
C ASN A 626 13.95 5.11 -25.05
N ALA A 627 14.56 5.14 -23.87
CA ALA A 627 13.83 5.21 -22.61
C ALA A 627 13.01 6.51 -22.48
N ILE A 628 13.48 7.61 -23.07
CA ILE A 628 12.78 8.89 -23.05
C ILE A 628 11.63 8.85 -24.05
N VAL A 629 11.83 8.26 -25.22
CA VAL A 629 10.77 8.05 -26.23
C VAL A 629 9.64 7.20 -25.62
N GLU A 630 9.97 6.08 -24.99
CA GLU A 630 9.00 5.24 -24.29
C GLU A 630 8.19 6.02 -23.25
N TYR A 631 8.86 6.81 -22.44
CA TYR A 631 8.20 7.64 -21.42
C TYR A 631 7.24 8.66 -22.04
N GLU A 632 7.66 9.38 -23.08
CA GLU A 632 6.83 10.37 -23.76
C GLU A 632 5.61 9.73 -24.42
N LEU A 633 5.80 8.56 -25.04
CA LEU A 633 4.70 7.79 -25.58
C LEU A 633 3.73 7.35 -24.49
N LEU A 634 4.19 6.78 -23.38
CA LEU A 634 3.34 6.40 -22.27
C LEU A 634 2.61 7.59 -21.64
N LYS A 635 3.30 8.73 -21.49
CA LYS A 635 2.72 9.97 -20.96
C LYS A 635 1.56 10.47 -21.82
N ALA A 636 1.63 10.29 -23.15
CA ALA A 636 0.55 10.65 -24.05
C ALA A 636 -0.54 9.56 -24.12
N ILE A 637 -0.16 8.31 -24.07
CA ILE A 637 -1.06 7.15 -24.20
C ILE A 637 -2.02 7.04 -23.01
N TYR A 638 -1.54 7.17 -21.77
CA TYR A 638 -2.39 6.87 -20.60
C TYR A 638 -3.63 7.78 -20.49
N PRO A 639 -3.58 9.12 -20.72
CA PRO A 639 -4.78 9.94 -20.70
C PRO A 639 -5.73 9.65 -21.88
N LEU A 640 -5.19 9.25 -23.04
CA LEU A 640 -6.02 8.81 -24.16
C LEU A 640 -6.73 7.49 -23.84
N LEU A 641 -6.06 6.55 -23.19
CA LEU A 641 -6.70 5.32 -22.71
C LEU A 641 -7.82 5.60 -21.72
N GLN A 642 -7.64 6.57 -20.83
CA GLN A 642 -8.69 6.99 -19.91
C GLN A 642 -9.92 7.54 -20.66
N GLN A 643 -9.69 8.34 -21.70
CA GLN A 643 -10.77 8.84 -22.55
C GLN A 643 -11.50 7.71 -23.30
N VAL A 644 -10.77 6.75 -23.86
CA VAL A 644 -11.37 5.56 -24.50
C VAL A 644 -12.12 4.73 -23.48
N ALA A 645 -11.52 4.45 -22.33
CA ALA A 645 -12.14 3.64 -21.28
C ALA A 645 -13.44 4.24 -20.73
N SER A 646 -13.56 5.56 -20.70
CA SER A 646 -14.80 6.24 -20.27
C SER A 646 -16.03 5.93 -21.12
N LYS A 647 -15.83 5.40 -22.34
CA LYS A 647 -16.89 5.01 -23.27
C LYS A 647 -17.32 3.54 -23.10
N PHE A 648 -16.54 2.74 -22.36
CA PHE A 648 -16.83 1.33 -22.06
C PHE A 648 -17.57 1.20 -20.73
#